data_c7ebe1e0cf12c6680ef1c53699ec9f42
#
_entry.id   c7ebe1e0cf12c6680ef1c53699ec9f42
#
_cell.length_a   1.000
_cell.length_b   1.000
_cell.length_c   1.000
_cell.angle_alpha   90.00
_cell.angle_beta   90.00
_cell.angle_gamma   90.00
#
_symmetry.space_group_name_H-M   'P 1'
#
loop_
_entity.id
_entity.type
_entity.pdbx_description
1 polymer ?
#
loop_
_entity_poly.entity_id
_entity_poly.type
_entity_poly.pdbx_seq_one_letter_code
_entity_poly.pdbx_strand_id
1 'polypeptide(L)'
;MNRFPARPLPTLPGALALLVIALLSACAGAVPSLPPSHLPVIASPTVAPSVTPSSVPVASIRPTASIVPVTAPIDELTTIAAAVPAPRDQRAISAAFHGGDIPYVARTMPLDVRIGATETFWVADVSNNVNYTVTAQLRYAGPVVLMYIDTTLDVPQHLIEQSAQVFEERIYPRNRLLFGEERIPGVDGDARLTILNTRIRGAGGYFSSADGVTRAVNRFSNEREMFVIDAVAFPPGSETYNATLAHEFQHMIHWHRQPRSPTWFNEGLSMLAEDLNGLGDNGAALAYLRNPDTQLTTWAPGSGVTRHYGAAQLFMRYLYEQYAGDSRPADWIDADAGNNVHVLANLAAYRRPDIVTFADLFADWAVANALNDPYVDDGRYAYRGIPTRAATMRLEPGTTSATVRQFGVDYMGPLDGPLAIDFDGADTVQLVGVLPAEGRFAWWSNRGDESVSTLTRHLDLRSVSRATLTFRLWHELERDYDYAFVTVSNDGGTHWQTLPGITTRADDPQGHNMGYGFTGVSGAPDVALGGVRGRWIDERIDLTPFVGQDVLLRFWVISDAAINGPGMLIDDIRVPEIGFADGAETDDGGWDAIGFVRTSGILPQRWVVRLLLFDSDETRVIIPEIDNQGRISLRVAAGQRAILLVSGATHFTTEPASYRVNLYQP
;
A
#
# COMPACT_ATOMS: atom_id res chain seq x y z
N MET A 1 37.14 -60.23 -16.42
CA MET A 1 36.50 -61.04 -15.35
C MET A 1 36.81 -60.38 -14.03
N ASN A 2 35.84 -59.81 -13.41
CA ASN A 2 35.45 -59.68 -12.02
C ASN A 2 34.51 -58.50 -11.88
N ARG A 3 33.24 -58.85 -11.71
CA ARG A 3 32.14 -57.91 -11.40
C ARG A 3 32.20 -57.62 -9.90
N PHE A 4 32.17 -56.33 -9.50
CA PHE A 4 31.83 -55.89 -8.14
C PHE A 4 30.36 -55.46 -8.10
N PRO A 5 29.61 -55.83 -7.07
CA PRO A 5 28.19 -55.49 -6.94
C PRO A 5 28.00 -54.07 -6.40
N ALA A 6 27.01 -53.35 -6.99
CA ALA A 6 26.54 -52.06 -6.53
C ALA A 6 25.85 -52.18 -5.16
N ARG A 7 26.26 -51.34 -4.18
CA ARG A 7 25.54 -51.16 -2.94
C ARG A 7 24.43 -50.12 -3.15
N PRO A 8 23.22 -50.32 -2.63
CA PRO A 8 22.17 -49.29 -2.67
C PRO A 8 22.49 -48.18 -1.66
N LEU A 9 22.31 -46.91 -2.10
CA LEU A 9 22.30 -45.72 -1.28
C LEU A 9 21.02 -45.66 -0.41
N PRO A 10 21.10 -45.22 0.85
CA PRO A 10 19.93 -45.08 1.69
C PRO A 10 19.09 -43.85 1.22
N THR A 11 17.82 -44.08 1.05
CA THR A 11 16.80 -43.05 0.84
C THR A 11 16.61 -42.27 2.12
N LEU A 12 17.02 -41.00 2.14
CA LEU A 12 16.61 -40.01 3.14
C LEU A 12 15.20 -39.53 2.81
N PRO A 13 14.27 -39.46 3.77
CA PRO A 13 12.98 -38.84 3.55
C PRO A 13 13.18 -37.33 3.45
N GLY A 14 12.81 -36.75 2.31
CA GLY A 14 12.81 -35.31 2.11
C GLY A 14 11.78 -34.64 3.01
N ALA A 15 12.24 -34.05 4.09
CA ALA A 15 11.50 -33.03 4.80
C ALA A 15 11.55 -31.77 3.93
N LEU A 16 10.46 -31.49 3.21
CA LEU A 16 10.23 -30.24 2.52
C LEU A 16 9.99 -29.17 3.60
N ALA A 17 11.04 -28.53 4.06
CA ALA A 17 10.93 -27.33 4.87
C ALA A 17 10.41 -26.22 3.95
N LEU A 18 9.12 -25.95 4.01
CA LEU A 18 8.50 -24.70 3.54
C LEU A 18 9.05 -23.58 4.44
N LEU A 19 10.14 -22.98 4.02
CA LEU A 19 10.64 -21.74 4.59
C LEU A 19 9.69 -20.62 4.14
N VAL A 20 8.71 -20.28 4.97
CA VAL A 20 7.87 -19.10 4.78
C VAL A 20 8.74 -17.91 5.16
N ILE A 21 9.32 -17.25 4.17
CA ILE A 21 9.98 -15.97 4.35
C ILE A 21 8.87 -14.94 4.58
N ALA A 22 8.61 -14.63 5.84
CA ALA A 22 7.76 -13.50 6.21
C ALA A 22 8.66 -12.27 6.37
N LEU A 23 8.99 -11.63 5.25
CA LEU A 23 9.46 -10.25 5.24
C LEU A 23 8.21 -9.39 5.42
N LEU A 24 7.99 -8.87 6.60
CA LEU A 24 6.91 -7.93 6.90
C LEU A 24 7.54 -6.57 7.15
N SER A 25 7.28 -5.61 6.27
CA SER A 25 7.28 -4.21 6.68
C SER A 25 6.34 -4.04 7.87
N ALA A 26 6.73 -3.20 8.82
CA ALA A 26 6.00 -3.02 10.06
C ALA A 26 4.53 -2.72 9.83
N CYS A 27 3.65 -3.69 9.97
CA CYS A 27 2.21 -3.57 10.27
C CYS A 27 1.40 -4.79 9.85
N ALA A 28 1.19 -5.74 10.74
CA ALA A 28 0.11 -6.71 10.60
C ALA A 28 -0.28 -7.30 11.96
N GLY A 29 -1.38 -6.82 12.51
CA GLY A 29 -2.00 -7.42 13.69
C GLY A 29 -2.59 -8.81 13.38
N ALA A 30 -2.13 -9.85 14.05
CA ALA A 30 -2.75 -11.17 14.03
C ALA A 30 -3.95 -11.20 15.00
N VAL A 31 -5.11 -11.63 14.51
CA VAL A 31 -6.30 -11.87 15.35
C VAL A 31 -6.08 -13.16 16.16
N PRO A 32 -6.16 -13.15 17.51
CA PRO A 32 -6.10 -14.37 18.29
C PRO A 32 -7.41 -15.15 18.14
N SER A 33 -7.32 -16.43 17.76
CA SER A 33 -8.45 -17.36 17.78
C SER A 33 -8.82 -17.71 19.22
N LEU A 34 -10.02 -17.32 19.65
CA LEU A 34 -10.62 -17.75 20.92
C LEU A 34 -11.11 -19.19 20.82
N PRO A 35 -11.00 -19.99 21.90
CA PRO A 35 -11.55 -21.35 21.93
C PRO A 35 -13.10 -21.31 22.01
N PRO A 36 -13.80 -22.33 21.50
CA PRO A 36 -15.25 -22.34 21.48
C PRO A 36 -15.83 -22.45 22.90
N SER A 37 -16.53 -21.41 23.34
CA SER A 37 -17.30 -21.45 24.57
C SER A 37 -18.73 -21.98 24.29
N HIS A 38 -19.10 -23.04 24.99
CA HIS A 38 -20.47 -23.59 24.99
C HIS A 38 -21.43 -22.58 25.64
N LEU A 39 -22.39 -22.08 24.87
CA LEU A 39 -23.54 -21.34 25.41
C LEU A 39 -24.76 -22.27 25.56
N PRO A 40 -25.57 -22.14 26.62
CA PRO A 40 -26.76 -22.97 26.82
C PRO A 40 -27.90 -22.54 25.89
N VAL A 41 -28.65 -23.55 25.43
CA VAL A 41 -29.85 -23.41 24.61
C VAL A 41 -30.97 -22.78 25.44
N ILE A 42 -31.46 -21.60 25.03
CA ILE A 42 -32.67 -21.00 25.55
C ILE A 42 -33.83 -21.24 24.57
N ALA A 43 -34.93 -21.78 25.08
CA ALA A 43 -36.13 -22.16 24.35
C ALA A 43 -36.86 -20.94 23.73
N SER A 44 -37.37 -21.14 22.50
CA SER A 44 -38.16 -20.15 21.77
C SER A 44 -39.54 -19.91 22.40
N PRO A 45 -40.05 -18.67 22.45
CA PRO A 45 -41.43 -18.39 22.81
C PRO A 45 -42.37 -18.54 21.62
N THR A 46 -43.57 -19.01 21.92
CA THR A 46 -44.69 -19.32 21.06
C THR A 46 -45.28 -18.10 20.36
N VAL A 47 -45.55 -18.22 19.06
CA VAL A 47 -46.19 -17.22 18.21
C VAL A 47 -47.69 -17.07 18.53
N ALA A 48 -48.15 -15.83 18.75
CA ALA A 48 -49.58 -15.46 18.81
C ALA A 48 -50.05 -14.97 17.41
N PRO A 49 -51.35 -15.09 17.08
CA PRO A 49 -51.84 -14.99 15.71
C PRO A 49 -51.94 -13.55 15.18
N SER A 50 -51.61 -13.43 13.90
CA SER A 50 -51.62 -12.24 13.06
C SER A 50 -53.03 -11.67 12.85
N VAL A 51 -53.18 -10.36 13.05
CA VAL A 51 -54.36 -9.56 12.61
C VAL A 51 -54.04 -8.90 11.27
N THR A 52 -54.83 -9.19 10.28
CA THR A 52 -54.74 -8.63 8.92
C THR A 52 -55.24 -7.19 8.89
N PRO A 53 -54.49 -6.19 8.40
CA PRO A 53 -55.09 -4.87 8.10
C PRO A 53 -55.63 -4.80 6.67
N SER A 54 -56.79 -4.21 6.58
CA SER A 54 -57.58 -3.93 5.38
C SER A 54 -56.85 -2.96 4.45
N SER A 55 -56.84 -3.24 3.14
CA SER A 55 -56.24 -2.46 2.10
C SER A 55 -57.06 -1.19 1.77
N VAL A 56 -56.43 -0.02 1.88
CA VAL A 56 -56.90 1.24 1.31
C VAL A 56 -56.13 1.50 0.02
N PRO A 57 -56.73 1.87 -1.10
CA PRO A 57 -56.00 2.10 -2.34
C PRO A 57 -55.25 3.44 -2.30
N VAL A 58 -53.93 3.37 -2.40
CA VAL A 58 -53.06 4.56 -2.61
C VAL A 58 -52.99 4.87 -4.11
N ALA A 59 -53.42 6.05 -4.48
CA ALA A 59 -53.29 6.58 -5.84
C ALA A 59 -51.79 6.73 -6.20
N SER A 60 -51.42 6.09 -7.29
CA SER A 60 -50.07 6.17 -7.89
C SER A 60 -49.88 7.55 -8.50
N ILE A 61 -49.09 8.41 -7.85
CA ILE A 61 -48.51 9.61 -8.47
C ILE A 61 -47.16 9.19 -9.07
N ARG A 62 -47.08 9.09 -10.39
CA ARG A 62 -45.81 9.00 -11.12
C ARG A 62 -45.08 10.33 -11.01
N PRO A 63 -43.85 10.41 -10.50
CA PRO A 63 -43.03 11.58 -10.72
C PRO A 63 -42.54 11.55 -12.17
N THR A 64 -42.86 12.56 -12.93
CA THR A 64 -42.20 12.89 -14.21
C THR A 64 -40.78 13.32 -13.86
N ALA A 65 -39.82 12.44 -14.06
CA ALA A 65 -38.41 12.79 -13.99
C ALA A 65 -38.09 13.78 -15.11
N SER A 66 -37.81 15.02 -14.74
CA SER A 66 -37.15 15.98 -15.62
C SER A 66 -35.75 15.44 -15.92
N ILE A 67 -35.50 15.09 -17.18
CA ILE A 67 -34.15 14.75 -17.67
C ILE A 67 -33.37 16.06 -17.67
N VAL A 68 -32.54 16.25 -16.62
CA VAL A 68 -31.48 17.26 -16.64
C VAL A 68 -30.46 16.82 -17.68
N PRO A 69 -30.03 17.68 -18.63
CA PRO A 69 -28.98 17.31 -19.58
C PRO A 69 -27.73 16.91 -18.78
N VAL A 70 -27.26 15.70 -18.98
CA VAL A 70 -25.95 15.25 -18.47
C VAL A 70 -24.91 16.07 -19.22
N THR A 71 -24.39 17.11 -18.58
CA THR A 71 -23.12 17.71 -18.99
C THR A 71 -22.09 16.60 -19.06
N ALA A 72 -21.22 16.61 -20.07
CA ALA A 72 -20.16 15.64 -20.26
C ALA A 72 -19.48 15.35 -18.90
N PRO A 73 -19.27 14.08 -18.50
CA PRO A 73 -18.74 13.77 -17.21
C PRO A 73 -17.40 14.52 -17.07
N ILE A 74 -17.25 15.30 -16.00
CA ILE A 74 -15.96 15.77 -15.54
C ILE A 74 -15.12 14.48 -15.45
N ASP A 75 -13.94 14.45 -16.09
CA ASP A 75 -13.04 13.29 -15.98
C ASP A 75 -12.56 13.23 -14.53
N GLU A 76 -13.28 12.46 -13.73
CA GLU A 76 -13.09 12.35 -12.29
C GLU A 76 -11.68 11.86 -11.96
N LEU A 77 -11.10 11.01 -12.82
CA LEU A 77 -9.71 10.56 -12.68
C LEU A 77 -8.72 11.74 -12.81
N THR A 78 -8.94 12.65 -13.76
CA THR A 78 -8.10 13.84 -13.93
C THR A 78 -8.23 14.78 -12.73
N THR A 79 -9.44 14.97 -12.21
CA THR A 79 -9.69 15.81 -11.03
C THR A 79 -8.99 15.23 -9.79
N ILE A 80 -9.10 13.93 -9.57
CA ILE A 80 -8.42 13.23 -8.46
C ILE A 80 -6.89 13.31 -8.62
N ALA A 81 -6.38 13.08 -9.82
CA ALA A 81 -4.95 13.13 -10.09
C ALA A 81 -4.34 14.54 -9.86
N ALA A 82 -5.13 15.59 -10.06
CA ALA A 82 -4.72 16.97 -9.79
C ALA A 82 -4.71 17.34 -8.30
N ALA A 83 -5.49 16.64 -7.47
CA ALA A 83 -5.61 16.88 -6.03
C ALA A 83 -4.49 16.14 -5.25
N VAL A 84 -3.24 16.53 -5.47
CA VAL A 84 -2.08 15.86 -4.87
C VAL A 84 -1.96 16.23 -3.38
N PRO A 85 -1.92 15.25 -2.45
CA PRO A 85 -1.61 15.50 -1.05
C PRO A 85 -0.23 16.17 -0.87
N ALA A 86 -0.07 17.00 0.16
CA ALA A 86 1.22 17.59 0.48
C ALA A 86 2.20 16.52 1.05
N PRO A 87 3.53 16.73 0.92
CA PRO A 87 4.49 15.90 1.63
C PRO A 87 4.31 16.03 3.16
N ARG A 88 4.52 14.93 3.88
CA ARG A 88 4.53 14.92 5.34
C ARG A 88 5.83 15.50 5.87
N ASP A 89 5.80 16.75 6.33
CA ASP A 89 6.87 17.31 7.14
C ASP A 89 6.56 17.03 8.62
N GLN A 90 7.11 15.92 9.14
CA GLN A 90 6.86 15.45 10.50
C GLN A 90 7.23 16.50 11.55
N ARG A 91 8.28 17.29 11.29
CA ARG A 91 8.76 18.35 12.20
C ARG A 91 7.81 19.54 12.18
N ALA A 92 7.41 20.01 11.00
CA ALA A 92 6.44 21.10 10.88
C ALA A 92 5.07 20.72 11.47
N ILE A 93 4.63 19.48 11.29
CA ILE A 93 3.41 18.94 11.91
C ILE A 93 3.56 18.95 13.43
N SER A 94 4.63 18.38 13.98
CA SER A 94 4.86 18.39 15.43
C SER A 94 4.87 19.80 16.00
N ALA A 95 5.52 20.76 15.33
CA ALA A 95 5.51 22.16 15.73
C ALA A 95 4.10 22.79 15.67
N ALA A 96 3.31 22.47 14.65
CA ALA A 96 1.96 22.99 14.48
C ALA A 96 0.98 22.48 15.56
N PHE A 97 1.15 21.24 16.05
CA PHE A 97 0.26 20.64 17.05
C PHE A 97 0.73 20.82 18.49
N HIS A 98 2.05 20.81 18.73
CA HIS A 98 2.61 20.84 20.07
C HIS A 98 3.31 22.17 20.40
N GLY A 99 3.56 23.00 19.39
CA GLY A 99 4.31 24.23 19.52
C GLY A 99 5.81 24.00 19.76
N GLY A 100 6.55 25.10 19.89
CA GLY A 100 7.99 25.06 20.19
C GLY A 100 8.89 24.91 18.96
N ASP A 101 10.19 25.04 19.21
CA ASP A 101 11.23 24.81 18.19
C ASP A 101 11.65 23.33 18.21
N ILE A 102 11.27 22.60 17.18
CA ILE A 102 11.56 21.17 17.07
C ILE A 102 12.97 21.00 16.47
N PRO A 103 13.93 20.39 17.20
CA PRO A 103 15.29 20.22 16.72
C PRO A 103 15.35 19.36 15.44
N TYR A 104 16.20 19.77 14.51
CA TYR A 104 16.43 19.02 13.26
C TYR A 104 17.39 17.84 13.45
N VAL A 105 18.28 17.94 14.43
CA VAL A 105 19.26 16.90 14.79
C VAL A 105 19.24 16.65 16.29
N ALA A 106 19.46 15.43 16.70
CA ALA A 106 19.55 15.04 18.11
C ALA A 106 20.89 15.42 18.72
N ARG A 107 21.94 15.43 17.90
CA ARG A 107 23.30 15.82 18.30
C ARG A 107 24.11 16.31 17.10
N THR A 108 25.13 17.12 17.39
CA THR A 108 25.98 17.75 16.36
C THR A 108 27.37 17.11 16.27
N MET A 109 27.67 16.14 17.12
CA MET A 109 28.93 15.42 17.15
C MET A 109 28.68 13.93 16.97
N PRO A 110 29.57 13.20 16.26
CA PRO A 110 29.47 11.76 16.10
C PRO A 110 29.42 11.03 17.44
N LEU A 111 28.90 9.79 17.40
CA LEU A 111 28.80 8.93 18.56
C LEU A 111 30.19 8.55 19.09
N ASP A 112 30.43 8.76 20.39
CA ASP A 112 31.61 8.19 21.08
C ASP A 112 31.33 6.73 21.40
N VAL A 113 31.73 5.84 20.48
CA VAL A 113 31.42 4.41 20.55
C VAL A 113 32.62 3.59 21.05
N ARG A 114 32.35 2.61 21.91
CA ARG A 114 33.34 1.66 22.42
C ARG A 114 32.82 0.24 22.26
N ILE A 115 33.63 -0.62 21.62
CA ILE A 115 33.31 -2.05 21.55
C ILE A 115 33.06 -2.60 22.95
N GLY A 116 31.97 -3.34 23.11
CA GLY A 116 31.51 -3.89 24.37
C GLY A 116 30.59 -2.99 25.19
N ALA A 117 30.42 -1.70 24.82
CA ALA A 117 29.44 -0.82 25.45
C ALA A 117 28.01 -1.29 25.13
N THR A 118 27.11 -1.08 26.08
CA THR A 118 25.69 -1.43 25.95
C THR A 118 24.84 -0.18 25.88
N GLU A 119 23.79 -0.23 25.04
CA GLU A 119 22.79 0.81 24.88
C GLU A 119 21.38 0.21 24.85
N THR A 120 20.37 1.03 25.10
CA THR A 120 18.96 0.65 25.04
C THR A 120 18.32 1.21 23.78
N PHE A 121 17.66 0.36 23.02
CA PHE A 121 16.98 0.70 21.78
C PHE A 121 15.49 0.41 21.88
N TRP A 122 14.68 1.25 21.25
CA TRP A 122 13.28 0.95 20.95
C TRP A 122 13.21 -0.02 19.78
N VAL A 123 12.30 -0.98 19.87
CA VAL A 123 12.02 -1.99 18.83
C VAL A 123 10.52 -2.15 18.68
N ALA A 124 10.03 -2.22 17.45
CA ALA A 124 8.63 -2.48 17.15
C ALA A 124 8.31 -3.98 17.26
N ASP A 125 7.27 -4.32 18.02
CA ASP A 125 6.57 -5.61 17.92
C ASP A 125 5.46 -5.46 16.88
N VAL A 126 5.77 -5.83 15.65
CA VAL A 126 4.88 -5.68 14.50
C VAL A 126 3.62 -6.55 14.64
N SER A 127 3.73 -7.72 15.29
CA SER A 127 2.59 -8.61 15.49
C SER A 127 1.54 -8.07 16.46
N ASN A 128 1.96 -7.26 17.45
CA ASN A 128 1.09 -6.74 18.50
C ASN A 128 0.88 -5.22 18.41
N ASN A 129 1.53 -4.57 17.46
CA ASN A 129 1.48 -3.12 17.23
C ASN A 129 1.86 -2.29 18.48
N VAL A 130 2.98 -2.66 19.13
CA VAL A 130 3.51 -1.98 20.32
C VAL A 130 5.02 -1.84 20.23
N ASN A 131 5.56 -0.80 20.89
CA ASN A 131 7.00 -0.61 21.02
C ASN A 131 7.50 -1.13 22.39
N TYR A 132 8.68 -1.75 22.38
CA TYR A 132 9.38 -2.22 23.57
C TYR A 132 10.86 -1.88 23.50
N THR A 133 11.59 -2.05 24.58
CA THR A 133 13.03 -1.76 24.59
C THR A 133 13.86 -3.02 24.71
N VAL A 134 15.02 -3.01 24.05
CA VAL A 134 16.06 -4.03 24.19
C VAL A 134 17.38 -3.38 24.62
N THR A 135 18.19 -4.11 25.36
CA THR A 135 19.58 -3.72 25.65
C THR A 135 20.50 -4.47 24.70
N ALA A 136 21.26 -3.73 23.90
CA ALA A 136 22.18 -4.31 22.93
C ALA A 136 23.62 -3.85 23.17
N GLN A 137 24.58 -4.73 22.86
CA GLN A 137 26.01 -4.48 23.01
C GLN A 137 26.64 -4.20 21.64
N LEU A 138 27.44 -3.15 21.54
CA LEU A 138 28.25 -2.89 20.35
C LEU A 138 29.31 -3.97 20.18
N ARG A 139 29.18 -4.77 19.13
CA ARG A 139 30.06 -5.91 18.82
C ARG A 139 30.96 -5.65 17.61
N TYR A 140 30.60 -4.71 16.73
CA TYR A 140 31.41 -4.29 15.60
C TYR A 140 31.29 -2.78 15.38
N ALA A 141 32.44 -2.13 15.11
CA ALA A 141 32.50 -0.72 14.76
C ALA A 141 33.49 -0.55 13.59
N GLY A 142 32.94 -0.44 12.40
CA GLY A 142 33.68 -0.25 11.15
C GLY A 142 33.68 1.20 10.69
N PRO A 143 34.20 1.45 9.48
CA PRO A 143 34.19 2.78 8.87
C PRO A 143 32.80 3.24 8.44
N VAL A 144 31.85 2.32 8.18
CA VAL A 144 30.52 2.60 7.62
C VAL A 144 29.42 2.17 8.57
N VAL A 145 29.60 1.10 9.36
CA VAL A 145 28.54 0.48 10.14
C VAL A 145 28.92 0.20 11.59
N LEU A 146 27.96 0.38 12.48
CA LEU A 146 27.96 -0.05 13.87
C LEU A 146 26.98 -1.21 14.03
N MET A 147 27.46 -2.41 14.45
CA MET A 147 26.57 -3.53 14.71
C MET A 147 26.37 -3.74 16.21
N TYR A 148 25.14 -3.56 16.65
CA TYR A 148 24.68 -3.85 18.00
C TYR A 148 23.96 -5.20 18.03
N ILE A 149 24.26 -6.01 19.05
CA ILE A 149 23.65 -7.31 19.25
C ILE A 149 22.92 -7.29 20.59
N ASP A 150 21.64 -7.65 20.59
CA ASP A 150 20.83 -7.83 21.80
C ASP A 150 21.58 -8.76 22.79
N THR A 151 21.71 -8.31 24.02
CA THR A 151 22.48 -9.02 25.07
C THR A 151 21.88 -10.38 25.44
N THR A 152 20.67 -10.67 25.02
CA THR A 152 20.00 -11.96 25.22
C THR A 152 20.34 -12.98 24.14
N LEU A 153 21.03 -12.56 23.06
CA LEU A 153 21.39 -13.43 21.94
C LEU A 153 22.87 -13.87 22.04
N ASP A 154 23.10 -15.14 21.78
CA ASP A 154 24.45 -15.70 21.63
C ASP A 154 24.82 -15.81 20.15
N VAL A 155 25.41 -14.73 19.60
CA VAL A 155 25.88 -14.67 18.21
C VAL A 155 27.40 -14.75 18.17
N PRO A 156 28.00 -15.72 17.44
CA PRO A 156 29.44 -15.82 17.32
C PRO A 156 30.07 -14.58 16.67
N GLN A 157 31.15 -14.06 17.27
CA GLN A 157 31.81 -12.83 16.83
C GLN A 157 32.23 -12.85 15.36
N HIS A 158 32.79 -13.98 14.89
CA HIS A 158 33.22 -14.10 13.49
C HIS A 158 32.08 -13.98 12.45
N LEU A 159 30.85 -14.37 12.82
CA LEU A 159 29.67 -14.21 11.92
C LEU A 159 29.23 -12.75 11.83
N ILE A 160 29.34 -12.00 12.92
CA ILE A 160 29.07 -10.55 12.94
C ILE A 160 30.10 -9.84 12.05
N GLU A 161 31.37 -10.14 12.23
CA GLU A 161 32.47 -9.57 11.43
C GLU A 161 32.33 -9.91 9.93
N GLN A 162 31.98 -11.16 9.62
CA GLN A 162 31.73 -11.60 8.24
C GLN A 162 30.59 -10.81 7.58
N SER A 163 29.47 -10.67 8.28
CA SER A 163 28.32 -9.91 7.74
C SER A 163 28.61 -8.41 7.63
N ALA A 164 29.32 -7.84 8.60
CA ALA A 164 29.77 -6.46 8.53
C ALA A 164 30.68 -6.23 7.31
N GLN A 165 31.61 -7.12 7.06
CA GLN A 165 32.50 -7.05 5.90
C GLN A 165 31.72 -7.17 4.59
N VAL A 166 30.76 -8.11 4.47
CA VAL A 166 29.89 -8.22 3.27
C VAL A 166 29.11 -6.93 3.06
N PHE A 167 28.60 -6.33 4.15
CA PHE A 167 27.89 -5.06 4.05
C PHE A 167 28.80 -3.93 3.57
N GLU A 168 29.94 -3.70 4.22
CA GLU A 168 30.84 -2.59 3.91
C GLU A 168 31.52 -2.70 2.55
N GLU A 169 31.96 -3.91 2.16
CA GLU A 169 32.74 -4.12 0.94
C GLU A 169 31.89 -4.36 -0.32
N ARG A 170 30.63 -4.82 -0.14
CA ARG A 170 29.78 -5.21 -1.26
C ARG A 170 28.44 -4.49 -1.29
N ILE A 171 27.62 -4.64 -0.23
CA ILE A 171 26.22 -4.15 -0.24
C ILE A 171 26.20 -2.64 -0.25
N TYR A 172 26.88 -2.00 0.69
CA TYR A 172 26.92 -0.55 0.86
C TYR A 172 27.35 0.18 -0.41
N PRO A 173 28.52 -0.09 -1.02
CA PRO A 173 28.94 0.62 -2.23
C PRO A 173 28.03 0.30 -3.43
N ARG A 174 27.49 -0.93 -3.51
CA ARG A 174 26.64 -1.31 -4.64
C ARG A 174 25.26 -0.67 -4.57
N ASN A 175 24.61 -0.69 -3.40
CA ASN A 175 23.31 -0.03 -3.22
C ASN A 175 23.43 1.47 -3.45
N ARG A 176 24.48 2.13 -2.95
CA ARG A 176 24.71 3.56 -3.22
C ARG A 176 24.91 3.87 -4.69
N LEU A 177 25.65 3.03 -5.40
CA LEU A 177 25.83 3.19 -6.85
C LEU A 177 24.51 3.09 -7.61
N LEU A 178 23.64 2.18 -7.23
CA LEU A 178 22.42 1.84 -7.96
C LEU A 178 21.21 2.68 -7.54
N PHE A 179 21.05 2.91 -6.24
CA PHE A 179 19.84 3.55 -5.69
C PHE A 179 20.06 4.96 -5.15
N GLY A 180 21.32 5.40 -5.02
CA GLY A 180 21.68 6.71 -4.47
C GLY A 180 22.21 6.61 -3.04
N GLU A 181 22.14 7.73 -2.30
CA GLU A 181 22.78 7.85 -1.00
C GLU A 181 21.73 8.04 0.11
N GLU A 182 22.03 7.47 1.27
CA GLU A 182 21.35 7.72 2.54
C GLU A 182 21.69 9.11 3.09
N ARG A 183 21.01 9.53 4.15
CA ARG A 183 21.31 10.80 4.81
C ARG A 183 22.64 10.75 5.57
N ILE A 184 23.59 11.60 5.20
CA ILE A 184 24.91 11.74 5.84
C ILE A 184 25.23 13.22 6.14
N PRO A 185 25.57 13.60 7.42
CA PRO A 185 25.42 12.77 8.61
C PRO A 185 23.95 12.56 8.97
N GLY A 186 23.67 11.53 9.77
CA GLY A 186 22.34 11.25 10.29
C GLY A 186 21.84 12.27 11.31
N VAL A 187 20.65 11.99 11.85
CA VAL A 187 20.05 12.80 12.94
C VAL A 187 20.95 12.85 14.19
N ASP A 188 21.81 11.87 14.37
CA ASP A 188 22.81 11.74 15.45
C ASP A 188 24.16 12.41 15.15
N GLY A 189 24.33 13.02 13.98
CA GLY A 189 25.60 13.63 13.57
C GLY A 189 26.71 12.65 13.25
N ASP A 190 26.43 11.34 13.21
CA ASP A 190 27.35 10.29 12.79
C ASP A 190 27.19 10.00 11.29
N ALA A 191 28.25 9.65 10.61
CA ALA A 191 28.23 9.22 9.22
C ALA A 191 28.05 7.71 9.07
N ARG A 192 28.12 6.96 10.17
CA ARG A 192 27.97 5.50 10.20
C ARG A 192 26.53 5.13 10.46
N LEU A 193 26.09 4.05 9.82
CA LEU A 193 24.79 3.44 10.05
C LEU A 193 24.83 2.56 11.30
N THR A 194 23.70 2.43 11.98
CA THR A 194 23.53 1.45 13.07
C THR A 194 22.67 0.28 12.59
N ILE A 195 23.16 -0.96 12.76
CA ILE A 195 22.38 -2.17 12.56
C ILE A 195 22.14 -2.81 13.93
N LEU A 196 20.88 -2.87 14.33
CA LEU A 196 20.47 -3.55 15.55
C LEU A 196 20.04 -4.98 15.24
N ASN A 197 20.71 -5.93 15.88
CA ASN A 197 20.43 -7.35 15.77
C ASN A 197 19.71 -7.83 17.03
N THR A 198 18.44 -8.17 16.90
CA THR A 198 17.62 -8.62 18.03
C THR A 198 16.60 -9.67 17.56
N ARG A 199 15.68 -10.06 18.42
CA ARG A 199 14.50 -10.83 18.04
C ARG A 199 13.38 -9.86 17.73
N ILE A 200 12.84 -9.91 16.52
CA ILE A 200 11.67 -9.15 16.10
C ILE A 200 10.45 -10.09 16.09
N ARG A 201 9.28 -9.55 16.37
CA ARG A 201 8.01 -10.27 16.22
C ARG A 201 7.25 -9.74 15.02
N GLY A 202 6.99 -10.61 14.05
CA GLY A 202 6.18 -10.28 12.88
C GLY A 202 6.94 -9.74 11.67
N ALA A 203 8.28 -9.55 11.75
CA ALA A 203 9.13 -9.14 10.63
C ALA A 203 10.48 -9.85 10.66
N GLY A 204 11.15 -9.94 9.51
CA GLY A 204 12.53 -10.45 9.40
C GLY A 204 13.57 -9.33 9.55
N GLY A 205 13.20 -8.11 9.22
CA GLY A 205 13.92 -6.86 9.39
C GLY A 205 12.96 -5.70 9.19
N TYR A 206 13.40 -4.50 9.50
CA TYR A 206 12.71 -3.27 9.11
C TYR A 206 13.63 -2.05 9.19
N PHE A 207 13.44 -1.13 8.27
CA PHE A 207 13.81 0.27 8.39
C PHE A 207 12.61 1.05 8.94
N SER A 208 12.84 2.01 9.85
CA SER A 208 11.79 2.90 10.34
C SER A 208 12.20 4.36 10.17
N SER A 209 11.39 5.13 9.44
CA SER A 209 11.59 6.58 9.28
C SER A 209 11.52 7.33 10.62
N ALA A 210 10.84 6.77 11.63
CA ALA A 210 10.76 7.32 12.97
C ALA A 210 12.11 7.36 13.70
N ASP A 211 13.07 6.50 13.35
CA ASP A 211 14.40 6.51 13.95
C ASP A 211 15.28 7.66 13.45
N GLY A 212 15.03 8.15 12.24
CA GLY A 212 15.74 9.27 11.60
C GLY A 212 15.27 10.67 12.02
N VAL A 213 14.38 10.80 13.01
CA VAL A 213 13.92 12.07 13.58
C VAL A 213 14.28 12.18 15.06
N THR A 214 14.13 13.39 15.64
CA THR A 214 14.35 13.56 17.09
C THR A 214 13.17 13.04 17.91
N ARG A 215 13.39 12.72 19.18
CA ARG A 215 12.33 12.31 20.12
C ARG A 215 11.28 13.38 20.38
N ALA A 216 11.57 14.63 20.01
CA ALA A 216 10.57 15.69 20.01
C ALA A 216 9.51 15.50 18.90
N VAL A 217 9.83 14.75 17.85
CA VAL A 217 8.91 14.38 16.76
C VAL A 217 8.22 13.05 17.07
N ASN A 218 9.01 12.02 17.37
CA ASN A 218 8.48 10.70 17.74
C ASN A 218 9.21 10.19 18.99
N ARG A 219 8.47 9.96 20.08
CA ARG A 219 9.03 9.55 21.38
C ARG A 219 9.73 8.19 21.36
N PHE A 220 9.44 7.34 20.40
CA PHE A 220 10.05 6.02 20.22
C PHE A 220 11.27 6.04 19.32
N SER A 221 11.66 7.21 18.80
CA SER A 221 12.86 7.36 17.98
C SER A 221 14.12 6.89 18.71
N ASN A 222 14.95 6.13 18.02
CA ASN A 222 16.32 5.83 18.46
C ASN A 222 17.29 6.99 18.14
N GLU A 223 16.83 8.01 17.41
CA GLU A 223 17.62 9.17 16.99
C GLU A 223 18.91 8.76 16.25
N ARG A 224 18.76 7.87 15.23
CA ARG A 224 19.85 7.32 14.42
C ARG A 224 19.41 6.99 13.00
N GLU A 225 20.37 6.99 12.09
CA GLU A 225 20.21 6.32 10.79
C GLU A 225 20.45 4.81 11.01
N MET A 226 19.38 4.03 11.09
CA MET A 226 19.45 2.63 11.47
C MET A 226 18.37 1.76 10.85
N PHE A 227 18.60 0.47 10.91
CA PHE A 227 17.59 -0.56 10.68
C PHE A 227 17.80 -1.76 11.63
N VAL A 228 16.77 -2.57 11.76
CA VAL A 228 16.72 -3.67 12.73
C VAL A 228 16.55 -4.99 11.98
N ILE A 229 17.31 -6.02 12.39
CA ILE A 229 17.26 -7.37 11.80
C ILE A 229 16.87 -8.39 12.85
N ASP A 230 15.96 -9.32 12.52
CA ASP A 230 15.71 -10.51 13.33
C ASP A 230 16.89 -11.50 13.20
N ALA A 231 17.87 -11.35 14.08
CA ALA A 231 19.05 -12.19 14.10
C ALA A 231 18.78 -13.65 14.54
N VAL A 232 17.55 -13.97 14.93
CA VAL A 232 17.12 -15.34 15.27
C VAL A 232 16.51 -16.02 14.04
N ALA A 233 15.64 -15.34 13.32
CA ALA A 233 15.06 -15.84 12.08
C ALA A 233 16.11 -15.87 10.96
N PHE A 234 16.93 -14.84 10.87
CA PHE A 234 17.99 -14.67 9.89
C PHE A 234 19.34 -14.47 10.63
N PRO A 235 20.05 -15.56 10.93
CA PRO A 235 21.30 -15.45 11.69
C PRO A 235 22.39 -14.71 10.90
N PRO A 236 23.19 -13.83 11.54
CA PRO A 236 24.38 -13.26 10.93
C PRO A 236 25.28 -14.32 10.30
N GLY A 237 25.86 -14.02 9.14
CA GLY A 237 26.65 -14.95 8.31
C GLY A 237 25.83 -15.73 7.29
N SER A 238 24.49 -15.74 7.35
CA SER A 238 23.64 -16.40 6.37
C SER A 238 23.39 -15.52 5.12
N GLU A 239 23.07 -16.15 3.99
CA GLU A 239 22.70 -15.41 2.76
C GLU A 239 21.43 -14.60 2.97
N THR A 240 20.43 -15.16 3.66
CA THR A 240 19.17 -14.46 3.97
C THR A 240 19.42 -13.21 4.83
N TYR A 241 20.31 -13.30 5.83
CA TYR A 241 20.71 -12.13 6.61
C TYR A 241 21.31 -11.04 5.71
N ASN A 242 22.24 -11.40 4.83
CA ASN A 242 22.88 -10.45 3.93
C ASN A 242 21.89 -9.88 2.89
N ALA A 243 20.90 -10.68 2.42
CA ALA A 243 19.82 -10.21 1.58
C ALA A 243 18.99 -9.14 2.30
N THR A 244 18.61 -9.41 3.56
CA THR A 244 17.88 -8.46 4.38
C THR A 244 18.68 -7.16 4.62
N LEU A 245 20.01 -7.24 4.80
CA LEU A 245 20.85 -6.03 4.87
C LEU A 245 20.74 -5.17 3.60
N ALA A 246 20.74 -5.80 2.42
CA ALA A 246 20.60 -5.08 1.15
C ALA A 246 19.21 -4.46 1.00
N HIS A 247 18.18 -5.15 1.44
CA HIS A 247 16.79 -4.76 1.44
C HIS A 247 16.56 -3.52 2.33
N GLU A 248 16.89 -3.62 3.62
CA GLU A 248 16.65 -2.53 4.60
C GLU A 248 17.50 -1.30 4.31
N PHE A 249 18.72 -1.50 3.81
CA PHE A 249 19.55 -0.36 3.40
C PHE A 249 19.00 0.33 2.15
N GLN A 250 18.34 -0.39 1.24
CA GLN A 250 17.67 0.24 0.11
C GLN A 250 16.48 1.10 0.58
N HIS A 251 15.68 0.63 1.54
CA HIS A 251 14.62 1.44 2.15
C HIS A 251 15.16 2.74 2.74
N MET A 252 16.27 2.70 3.48
CA MET A 252 16.90 3.89 4.06
C MET A 252 17.31 4.90 2.99
N ILE A 253 17.97 4.45 1.91
CA ILE A 253 18.34 5.30 0.77
C ILE A 253 17.09 5.90 0.13
N HIS A 254 16.09 5.07 -0.14
CA HIS A 254 14.86 5.46 -0.83
C HIS A 254 14.10 6.51 -0.04
N TRP A 255 13.92 6.29 1.28
CA TRP A 255 13.24 7.23 2.15
C TRP A 255 13.93 8.59 2.19
N HIS A 256 15.26 8.62 2.22
CA HIS A 256 16.01 9.88 2.19
C HIS A 256 15.79 10.67 0.89
N ARG A 257 15.64 9.99 -0.24
CA ARG A 257 15.52 10.61 -1.56
C ARG A 257 14.07 10.95 -1.91
N GLN A 258 13.15 10.02 -1.70
CA GLN A 258 11.74 10.16 -2.04
C GLN A 258 10.85 9.41 -1.04
N PRO A 259 10.56 10.01 0.12
CA PRO A 259 9.77 9.36 1.17
C PRO A 259 8.33 9.04 0.75
N ARG A 260 7.79 9.72 -0.28
CA ARG A 260 6.41 9.58 -0.74
C ARG A 260 6.18 8.50 -1.78
N SER A 261 7.19 7.74 -2.11
CA SER A 261 7.03 6.61 -3.04
C SER A 261 6.05 5.59 -2.46
N PRO A 262 5.09 5.08 -3.27
CA PRO A 262 4.14 4.09 -2.76
C PRO A 262 4.84 2.81 -2.33
N THR A 263 4.32 2.17 -1.28
CA THR A 263 4.89 0.96 -0.67
C THR A 263 5.28 -0.11 -1.69
N TRP A 264 4.41 -0.40 -2.67
CA TRP A 264 4.69 -1.43 -3.68
C TRP A 264 5.93 -1.12 -4.54
N PHE A 265 6.19 0.18 -4.81
CA PHE A 265 7.35 0.63 -5.57
C PHE A 265 8.63 0.55 -4.72
N ASN A 266 8.55 1.01 -3.48
CA ASN A 266 9.64 0.96 -2.52
C ASN A 266 10.06 -0.48 -2.22
N GLU A 267 9.13 -1.35 -1.87
CA GLU A 267 9.37 -2.78 -1.62
C GLU A 267 9.91 -3.51 -2.87
N GLY A 268 9.38 -3.17 -4.04
CA GLY A 268 9.87 -3.73 -5.31
C GLY A 268 11.33 -3.38 -5.58
N LEU A 269 11.76 -2.17 -5.26
CA LEU A 269 13.17 -1.76 -5.38
C LEU A 269 14.06 -2.39 -4.32
N SER A 270 13.55 -2.65 -3.11
CA SER A 270 14.28 -3.37 -2.07
C SER A 270 14.51 -4.84 -2.47
N MET A 271 13.49 -5.51 -3.02
CA MET A 271 13.65 -6.85 -3.61
C MET A 271 14.64 -6.84 -4.80
N LEU A 272 14.60 -5.79 -5.63
CA LEU A 272 15.58 -5.61 -6.71
C LEU A 272 17.00 -5.40 -6.16
N ALA A 273 17.17 -4.75 -5.01
CA ALA A 273 18.48 -4.61 -4.37
C ALA A 273 19.04 -5.96 -3.93
N GLU A 274 18.21 -6.86 -3.41
CA GLU A 274 18.62 -8.25 -3.13
C GLU A 274 19.09 -8.95 -4.42
N ASP A 275 18.27 -8.91 -5.49
CA ASP A 275 18.58 -9.51 -6.79
C ASP A 275 19.90 -8.97 -7.37
N LEU A 276 20.08 -7.63 -7.39
CA LEU A 276 21.27 -6.98 -7.93
C LEU A 276 22.53 -7.23 -7.09
N ASN A 277 22.39 -7.53 -5.79
CA ASN A 277 23.49 -8.02 -4.97
C ASN A 277 23.75 -9.52 -5.15
N GLY A 278 22.94 -10.24 -5.97
CA GLY A 278 23.04 -11.69 -6.17
C GLY A 278 22.69 -12.48 -4.91
N LEU A 279 21.76 -11.95 -4.10
CA LEU A 279 21.27 -12.51 -2.84
C LEU A 279 19.77 -12.81 -2.90
N GLY A 280 19.09 -12.35 -3.98
CA GLY A 280 17.65 -12.52 -4.14
C GLY A 280 17.24 -13.97 -4.37
N ASP A 281 16.03 -14.29 -3.95
CA ASP A 281 15.35 -15.55 -4.26
C ASP A 281 14.05 -15.31 -5.05
N ASN A 282 13.45 -16.39 -5.55
CA ASN A 282 12.22 -16.32 -6.33
C ASN A 282 10.98 -16.78 -5.55
N GLY A 283 11.05 -16.95 -4.24
CA GLY A 283 9.96 -17.47 -3.41
C GLY A 283 8.70 -16.61 -3.48
N ALA A 284 8.87 -15.30 -3.32
CA ALA A 284 7.79 -14.32 -3.42
C ALA A 284 7.22 -14.24 -4.85
N ALA A 285 8.09 -14.20 -5.86
CA ALA A 285 7.72 -14.22 -7.27
C ALA A 285 6.85 -15.45 -7.60
N LEU A 286 7.22 -16.64 -7.11
CA LEU A 286 6.43 -17.86 -7.28
C LEU A 286 5.09 -17.80 -6.57
N ALA A 287 5.00 -17.16 -5.41
CA ALA A 287 3.73 -16.97 -4.69
C ALA A 287 2.76 -16.08 -5.48
N TYR A 288 3.27 -15.00 -6.09
CA TYR A 288 2.49 -14.15 -6.98
C TYR A 288 2.03 -14.91 -8.24
N LEU A 289 2.93 -15.59 -8.95
CA LEU A 289 2.60 -16.29 -10.19
C LEU A 289 1.54 -17.39 -9.99
N ARG A 290 1.36 -17.90 -8.77
CA ARG A 290 0.26 -18.79 -8.41
C ARG A 290 -1.05 -18.06 -8.10
N ASN A 291 -1.00 -16.77 -7.80
CA ASN A 291 -2.13 -15.93 -7.42
C ASN A 291 -2.06 -14.58 -8.15
N PRO A 292 -2.11 -14.55 -9.48
CA PRO A 292 -1.80 -13.35 -10.26
C PRO A 292 -2.88 -12.26 -10.17
N ASP A 293 -4.10 -12.57 -9.71
CA ASP A 293 -5.08 -11.55 -9.33
C ASP A 293 -4.69 -10.91 -7.98
N THR A 294 -3.50 -10.29 -7.98
CA THR A 294 -2.98 -9.48 -6.87
C THR A 294 -2.71 -8.09 -7.42
N GLN A 295 -3.34 -7.08 -6.85
CA GLN A 295 -3.15 -5.70 -7.32
C GLN A 295 -1.70 -5.26 -7.10
N LEU A 296 -0.99 -4.92 -8.19
CA LEU A 296 0.39 -4.45 -8.15
C LEU A 296 0.52 -3.12 -7.39
N THR A 297 -0.40 -2.18 -7.65
CA THR A 297 -0.32 -0.78 -7.22
C THR A 297 -0.87 -0.54 -5.79
N THR A 298 -0.99 -1.57 -4.98
CA THR A 298 -1.41 -1.48 -3.57
C THR A 298 -0.64 -2.44 -2.70
N TRP A 299 -0.74 -2.25 -1.40
CA TRP A 299 -0.14 -3.13 -0.41
C TRP A 299 -1.21 -3.58 0.59
N ALA A 300 -1.30 -4.87 0.83
CA ALA A 300 -2.25 -5.43 1.77
C ALA A 300 -1.50 -6.16 2.90
N PRO A 301 -1.73 -5.81 4.16
CA PRO A 301 -1.13 -6.51 5.30
C PRO A 301 -1.69 -7.93 5.47
N GLY A 302 -0.98 -8.76 6.24
CA GLY A 302 -1.43 -10.08 6.63
C GLY A 302 -1.00 -11.23 5.71
N SER A 303 -1.77 -12.31 5.69
CA SER A 303 -1.39 -13.59 5.05
C SER A 303 -1.20 -13.52 3.53
N GLY A 304 -1.60 -12.43 2.91
CA GLY A 304 -1.46 -12.20 1.47
C GLY A 304 -0.20 -11.44 1.06
N VAL A 305 0.58 -10.90 1.99
CA VAL A 305 1.68 -9.97 1.72
C VAL A 305 2.76 -10.55 0.82
N THR A 306 3.11 -11.82 0.94
CA THR A 306 4.15 -12.47 0.13
C THR A 306 3.88 -12.35 -1.38
N ARG A 307 2.63 -12.39 -1.82
CA ARG A 307 2.29 -12.22 -3.24
C ARG A 307 2.42 -10.76 -3.71
N HIS A 308 2.26 -9.76 -2.81
CA HIS A 308 2.54 -8.36 -3.12
C HIS A 308 4.04 -8.14 -3.30
N TYR A 309 4.89 -8.70 -2.42
CA TYR A 309 6.34 -8.75 -2.64
C TYR A 309 6.68 -9.35 -3.99
N GLY A 310 6.06 -10.49 -4.34
CA GLY A 310 6.30 -11.17 -5.60
C GLY A 310 5.87 -10.39 -6.82
N ALA A 311 4.73 -9.69 -6.77
CA ALA A 311 4.28 -8.82 -7.84
C ALA A 311 5.25 -7.65 -8.04
N ALA A 312 5.63 -6.98 -6.96
CA ALA A 312 6.55 -5.85 -6.96
C ALA A 312 7.96 -6.26 -7.42
N GLN A 313 8.50 -7.39 -6.91
CA GLN A 313 9.78 -7.96 -7.35
C GLN A 313 9.80 -8.22 -8.84
N LEU A 314 8.80 -8.96 -9.35
CA LEU A 314 8.74 -9.30 -10.78
C LEU A 314 8.59 -8.07 -11.66
N PHE A 315 7.79 -7.09 -11.23
CA PHE A 315 7.59 -5.86 -11.99
C PHE A 315 8.89 -5.03 -12.06
N MET A 316 9.58 -4.81 -10.93
CA MET A 316 10.83 -4.06 -10.89
C MET A 316 11.96 -4.78 -11.62
N ARG A 317 12.02 -6.11 -11.52
CA ARG A 317 12.96 -6.90 -12.28
C ARG A 317 12.68 -6.82 -13.78
N TYR A 318 11.42 -6.94 -14.21
CA TYR A 318 11.01 -6.75 -15.60
C TYR A 318 11.40 -5.37 -16.12
N LEU A 319 11.08 -4.33 -15.37
CA LEU A 319 11.44 -2.95 -15.71
C LEU A 319 12.96 -2.79 -15.86
N TYR A 320 13.74 -3.34 -14.94
CA TYR A 320 15.18 -3.30 -14.97
C TYR A 320 15.77 -4.05 -16.18
N GLU A 321 15.33 -5.27 -16.41
CA GLU A 321 15.85 -6.12 -17.48
C GLU A 321 15.47 -5.64 -18.88
N GLN A 322 14.27 -5.09 -19.06
CA GLN A 322 13.73 -4.70 -20.37
C GLN A 322 13.96 -3.21 -20.69
N TYR A 323 13.94 -2.34 -19.69
CA TYR A 323 13.86 -0.89 -19.93
C TYR A 323 14.94 -0.04 -19.26
N ALA A 324 15.68 -0.52 -18.25
CA ALA A 324 16.67 0.29 -17.56
C ALA A 324 17.74 0.87 -18.50
N GLY A 325 18.32 0.03 -19.35
CA GLY A 325 19.41 0.45 -20.23
C GLY A 325 20.58 1.03 -19.47
N ASP A 326 20.83 2.33 -19.66
CA ASP A 326 21.85 3.07 -18.93
C ASP A 326 21.32 3.82 -17.70
N SER A 327 19.99 3.82 -17.47
CA SER A 327 19.38 4.42 -16.27
C SER A 327 19.57 3.50 -15.06
N ARG A 328 19.68 4.13 -13.89
CA ARG A 328 19.80 3.42 -12.61
C ARG A 328 18.48 3.51 -11.87
N PRO A 329 18.17 2.58 -10.96
CA PRO A 329 17.00 2.70 -10.08
C PRO A 329 16.94 4.03 -9.31
N ALA A 330 18.09 4.65 -8.98
CA ALA A 330 18.15 5.99 -8.41
C ALA A 330 17.43 7.05 -9.27
N ASP A 331 17.56 6.94 -10.58
CA ASP A 331 16.94 7.88 -11.53
C ASP A 331 15.40 7.70 -11.53
N TRP A 332 14.90 6.50 -11.24
CA TRP A 332 13.47 6.20 -11.10
C TRP A 332 12.90 6.75 -9.79
N ILE A 333 13.67 6.61 -8.70
CA ILE A 333 13.31 7.16 -7.38
C ILE A 333 13.20 8.69 -7.48
N ASP A 334 14.20 9.36 -8.07
CA ASP A 334 14.20 10.82 -8.19
C ASP A 334 13.09 11.36 -9.08
N ALA A 335 12.68 10.58 -10.07
CA ALA A 335 11.61 10.96 -10.98
C ALA A 335 10.21 10.71 -10.38
N ASP A 336 10.09 9.85 -9.35
CA ASP A 336 8.83 9.59 -8.67
C ASP A 336 8.42 10.78 -7.80
N ALA A 337 7.41 11.51 -8.22
CA ALA A 337 6.85 12.64 -7.46
C ALA A 337 5.82 12.22 -6.39
N GLY A 338 5.89 10.97 -5.93
CA GLY A 338 4.93 10.37 -5.01
C GLY A 338 3.67 9.87 -5.71
N ASN A 339 3.58 8.55 -5.87
CA ASN A 339 2.47 7.84 -6.52
C ASN A 339 2.29 8.16 -8.03
N ASN A 340 3.34 8.54 -8.73
CA ASN A 340 3.26 8.88 -10.14
C ASN A 340 3.74 7.74 -11.04
N VAL A 341 2.89 6.74 -11.29
CA VAL A 341 3.15 5.62 -12.21
C VAL A 341 3.46 6.05 -13.66
N HIS A 342 3.11 7.28 -14.05
CA HIS A 342 3.44 7.83 -15.37
C HIS A 342 4.96 7.94 -15.62
N VAL A 343 5.74 8.13 -14.55
CA VAL A 343 7.21 8.16 -14.65
C VAL A 343 7.74 6.84 -15.20
N LEU A 344 7.21 5.72 -14.74
CA LEU A 344 7.61 4.39 -15.20
C LEU A 344 7.23 4.14 -16.65
N ALA A 345 6.06 4.63 -17.10
CA ALA A 345 5.67 4.60 -18.49
C ALA A 345 6.61 5.45 -19.36
N ASN A 346 6.95 6.66 -18.92
CA ASN A 346 7.89 7.52 -19.63
C ASN A 346 9.30 6.90 -19.76
N LEU A 347 9.77 6.23 -18.70
CA LEU A 347 11.03 5.49 -18.74
C LEU A 347 10.98 4.38 -19.80
N ALA A 348 9.92 3.61 -19.85
CA ALA A 348 9.71 2.55 -20.81
C ALA A 348 9.57 3.11 -22.25
N ALA A 349 8.83 4.22 -22.42
CA ALA A 349 8.62 4.89 -23.71
C ALA A 349 9.91 5.37 -24.37
N TYR A 350 10.94 5.70 -23.59
CA TYR A 350 12.25 6.08 -24.15
C TYR A 350 12.86 4.96 -24.98
N ARG A 351 12.63 3.70 -24.63
CA ARG A 351 13.09 2.53 -25.40
C ARG A 351 12.03 1.97 -26.35
N ARG A 352 10.77 2.09 -25.97
CA ARG A 352 9.62 1.55 -26.71
C ARG A 352 8.53 2.61 -26.82
N PRO A 353 8.52 3.41 -27.88
CA PRO A 353 7.57 4.51 -28.06
C PRO A 353 6.09 4.08 -28.16
N ASP A 354 5.82 2.80 -28.35
CA ASP A 354 4.49 2.20 -28.33
C ASP A 354 3.89 2.10 -26.91
N ILE A 355 4.71 2.21 -25.86
CA ILE A 355 4.25 2.35 -24.47
C ILE A 355 3.93 3.83 -24.22
N VAL A 356 2.64 4.13 -24.12
CA VAL A 356 2.15 5.50 -23.90
C VAL A 356 1.70 5.72 -22.46
N THR A 357 1.18 4.67 -21.82
CA THR A 357 0.61 4.71 -20.47
C THR A 357 1.21 3.64 -19.56
N PHE A 358 1.01 3.78 -18.25
CA PHE A 358 1.35 2.72 -17.31
C PHE A 358 0.58 1.42 -17.58
N ALA A 359 -0.66 1.52 -18.08
CA ALA A 359 -1.44 0.33 -18.45
C ALA A 359 -0.80 -0.44 -19.61
N ASP A 360 -0.12 0.23 -20.57
CA ASP A 360 0.61 -0.44 -21.64
C ASP A 360 1.83 -1.19 -21.10
N LEU A 361 2.63 -0.54 -20.24
CA LEU A 361 3.77 -1.16 -19.56
C LEU A 361 3.35 -2.36 -18.71
N PHE A 362 2.28 -2.18 -17.94
CA PHE A 362 1.69 -3.26 -17.13
C PHE A 362 1.20 -4.42 -17.99
N ALA A 363 0.57 -4.13 -19.14
CA ALA A 363 0.08 -5.15 -20.07
C ALA A 363 1.22 -6.01 -20.63
N ASP A 364 2.33 -5.39 -21.01
CA ASP A 364 3.51 -6.10 -21.49
C ASP A 364 4.14 -6.97 -20.39
N TRP A 365 4.22 -6.45 -19.17
CA TRP A 365 4.65 -7.22 -17.99
C TRP A 365 3.70 -8.41 -17.69
N ALA A 366 2.40 -8.20 -17.78
CA ALA A 366 1.41 -9.25 -17.57
C ALA A 366 1.53 -10.36 -18.64
N VAL A 367 1.80 -9.98 -19.88
CA VAL A 367 2.09 -10.96 -20.96
C VAL A 367 3.39 -11.71 -20.67
N ALA A 368 4.44 -11.02 -20.20
CA ALA A 368 5.71 -11.67 -19.82
C ALA A 368 5.52 -12.72 -18.73
N ASN A 369 4.66 -12.45 -17.73
CA ASN A 369 4.31 -13.42 -16.69
C ASN A 369 3.64 -14.70 -17.24
N ALA A 370 2.89 -14.60 -18.34
CA ALA A 370 2.22 -15.75 -18.97
C ALA A 370 3.09 -16.49 -19.96
N LEU A 371 3.87 -15.78 -20.78
CA LEU A 371 4.66 -16.37 -21.85
C LEU A 371 6.05 -16.78 -21.39
N ASN A 372 6.75 -15.84 -20.74
CA ASN A 372 8.16 -15.95 -20.39
C ASN A 372 9.01 -16.53 -21.54
N ASP A 373 8.89 -15.91 -22.71
CA ASP A 373 9.47 -16.40 -23.96
C ASP A 373 10.18 -15.26 -24.71
N PRO A 374 11.53 -15.28 -24.81
CA PRO A 374 12.30 -14.23 -25.45
C PRO A 374 12.21 -14.24 -26.99
N TYR A 375 11.53 -15.22 -27.58
CA TYR A 375 11.38 -15.34 -29.02
C TYR A 375 10.05 -14.80 -29.55
N VAL A 376 9.17 -14.31 -28.65
CA VAL A 376 7.90 -13.69 -29.03
C VAL A 376 8.09 -12.20 -29.19
N ASP A 377 7.61 -11.66 -30.35
CA ASP A 377 7.75 -10.26 -30.74
C ASP A 377 9.24 -9.82 -30.74
N ASP A 378 9.59 -8.75 -30.08
CA ASP A 378 10.96 -8.23 -29.96
C ASP A 378 11.68 -8.71 -28.68
N GLY A 379 11.16 -9.74 -28.02
CA GLY A 379 11.72 -10.34 -26.80
C GLY A 379 11.27 -9.67 -25.50
N ARG A 380 10.30 -8.73 -25.56
CA ARG A 380 9.79 -7.99 -24.39
C ARG A 380 9.03 -8.87 -23.39
N TYR A 381 8.60 -10.07 -23.79
CA TYR A 381 7.74 -10.94 -22.98
C TYR A 381 8.51 -12.03 -22.23
N ALA A 382 9.68 -11.67 -21.67
CA ALA A 382 10.54 -12.62 -20.99
C ALA A 382 11.28 -12.02 -19.79
N TYR A 383 11.74 -12.93 -18.91
CA TYR A 383 12.67 -12.67 -17.82
C TYR A 383 13.95 -13.47 -17.98
N ARG A 384 15.03 -12.96 -17.39
CA ARG A 384 16.27 -13.71 -17.23
C ARG A 384 16.24 -14.49 -15.91
N GLY A 385 16.31 -15.82 -15.99
CA GLY A 385 16.48 -16.67 -14.81
C GLY A 385 15.22 -16.91 -13.97
N ILE A 386 14.02 -16.56 -14.44
CA ILE A 386 12.75 -16.97 -13.81
C ILE A 386 12.18 -18.15 -14.61
N PRO A 387 12.11 -19.37 -14.03
CA PRO A 387 11.80 -20.58 -14.81
C PRO A 387 10.31 -20.87 -14.97
N THR A 388 9.41 -20.07 -14.40
CA THR A 388 7.98 -20.38 -14.31
C THR A 388 7.11 -19.28 -14.89
N ARG A 389 5.84 -19.63 -15.10
CA ARG A 389 4.81 -18.76 -15.68
C ARG A 389 3.64 -18.63 -14.72
N ALA A 390 2.79 -17.63 -14.97
CA ALA A 390 1.57 -17.43 -14.19
C ALA A 390 0.61 -18.62 -14.30
N ALA A 391 -0.08 -18.90 -13.21
CA ALA A 391 -1.15 -19.89 -13.20
C ALA A 391 -2.34 -19.42 -14.04
N THR A 392 -2.97 -20.36 -14.75
CA THR A 392 -4.17 -20.11 -15.55
C THR A 392 -5.39 -20.75 -14.90
N MET A 393 -6.55 -20.11 -15.03
CA MET A 393 -7.83 -20.68 -14.68
C MET A 393 -8.50 -21.29 -15.92
N ARG A 394 -9.13 -22.46 -15.76
CA ARG A 394 -9.88 -23.07 -16.83
C ARG A 394 -11.26 -22.45 -16.93
N LEU A 395 -11.70 -22.15 -18.14
CA LEU A 395 -13.09 -21.79 -18.43
C LEU A 395 -13.82 -22.91 -19.13
N GLU A 396 -15.08 -23.09 -18.79
CA GLU A 396 -16.00 -23.99 -19.53
C GLU A 396 -16.80 -23.16 -20.54
N PRO A 397 -17.29 -23.79 -21.63
CA PRO A 397 -18.17 -23.15 -22.60
C PRO A 397 -19.40 -22.52 -21.90
N GLY A 398 -19.84 -21.37 -22.39
CA GLY A 398 -20.95 -20.59 -21.82
C GLY A 398 -20.48 -19.27 -21.20
N THR A 399 -21.34 -18.64 -20.43
CA THR A 399 -21.08 -17.33 -19.80
C THR A 399 -20.52 -17.50 -18.39
N THR A 400 -19.34 -16.93 -18.14
CA THR A 400 -18.72 -16.81 -16.81
C THR A 400 -18.74 -15.35 -16.39
N SER A 401 -19.23 -15.07 -15.17
CA SER A 401 -19.12 -13.75 -14.53
C SER A 401 -18.03 -13.81 -13.47
N ALA A 402 -17.14 -12.83 -13.45
CA ALA A 402 -16.01 -12.78 -12.54
C ALA A 402 -15.67 -11.33 -12.16
N THR A 403 -14.71 -11.20 -11.26
CA THR A 403 -14.10 -9.91 -10.90
C THR A 403 -12.59 -10.07 -10.93
N VAL A 404 -11.89 -9.02 -11.30
CA VAL A 404 -10.43 -8.95 -11.26
C VAL A 404 -10.01 -7.64 -10.57
N ARG A 405 -8.91 -7.66 -9.83
CA ARG A 405 -8.37 -6.44 -9.22
C ARG A 405 -7.83 -5.48 -10.26
N GLN A 406 -7.80 -4.20 -9.90
CA GLN A 406 -7.06 -3.20 -10.67
C GLN A 406 -5.58 -3.57 -10.66
N PHE A 407 -4.95 -3.63 -11.84
CA PHE A 407 -3.56 -4.10 -11.99
C PHE A 407 -3.26 -5.45 -11.32
N GLY A 408 -4.28 -6.32 -11.19
CA GLY A 408 -4.20 -7.75 -10.99
C GLY A 408 -4.60 -8.44 -12.29
N VAL A 409 -4.33 -9.73 -12.46
CA VAL A 409 -4.54 -10.41 -13.75
C VAL A 409 -5.26 -11.76 -13.61
N ASP A 410 -6.34 -11.92 -14.36
CA ASP A 410 -6.93 -13.23 -14.63
C ASP A 410 -6.39 -13.79 -15.95
N TYR A 411 -5.71 -14.94 -15.88
CA TYR A 411 -5.27 -15.70 -17.05
C TYR A 411 -6.22 -16.87 -17.26
N MET A 412 -6.97 -16.86 -18.36
CA MET A 412 -8.02 -17.85 -18.66
C MET A 412 -7.57 -18.75 -19.80
N GLY A 413 -7.41 -20.03 -19.51
CA GLY A 413 -6.97 -20.97 -20.53
C GLY A 413 -6.40 -22.29 -19.99
N PRO A 414 -5.91 -23.18 -20.87
CA PRO A 414 -5.91 -23.03 -22.33
C PRO A 414 -7.32 -23.10 -22.96
N LEU A 415 -7.53 -22.30 -24.01
CA LEU A 415 -8.75 -22.26 -24.82
C LEU A 415 -8.45 -22.87 -26.19
N ASP A 416 -9.05 -23.99 -26.52
CA ASP A 416 -8.81 -24.70 -27.76
C ASP A 416 -9.86 -24.28 -28.82
N GLY A 417 -9.39 -23.89 -30.03
CA GLY A 417 -10.26 -23.53 -31.14
C GLY A 417 -10.85 -24.73 -31.89
N PRO A 418 -11.95 -24.58 -32.66
CA PRO A 418 -12.58 -23.29 -32.97
C PRO A 418 -13.45 -22.75 -31.84
N LEU A 419 -13.24 -21.47 -31.47
CA LEU A 419 -13.91 -20.85 -30.34
C LEU A 419 -14.12 -19.34 -30.61
N ALA A 420 -15.30 -18.84 -30.26
CA ALA A 420 -15.58 -17.39 -30.15
C ALA A 420 -15.60 -16.99 -28.67
N ILE A 421 -15.08 -15.81 -28.40
CA ILE A 421 -14.94 -15.22 -27.06
C ILE A 421 -15.53 -13.83 -27.10
N ASP A 422 -16.61 -13.59 -26.37
CA ASP A 422 -17.13 -12.25 -26.13
C ASP A 422 -16.78 -11.84 -24.70
N PHE A 423 -16.09 -10.72 -24.55
CA PHE A 423 -15.79 -10.07 -23.28
C PHE A 423 -16.70 -8.85 -23.10
N ASP A 424 -17.25 -8.65 -21.91
CA ASP A 424 -18.13 -7.55 -21.52
C ASP A 424 -17.71 -7.07 -20.13
N GLY A 425 -16.97 -5.95 -20.08
CA GLY A 425 -16.47 -5.32 -18.86
C GLY A 425 -17.43 -4.25 -18.35
N ALA A 426 -17.48 -4.05 -17.03
CA ALA A 426 -18.23 -2.96 -16.44
C ALA A 426 -17.72 -1.59 -16.92
N ASP A 427 -18.61 -0.61 -17.09
CA ASP A 427 -18.26 0.75 -17.52
C ASP A 427 -17.67 1.59 -16.38
N THR A 428 -18.01 1.25 -15.13
CA THR A 428 -17.65 2.03 -13.94
C THR A 428 -17.20 1.13 -12.79
N VAL A 429 -16.44 1.72 -11.87
CA VAL A 429 -16.03 1.12 -10.58
C VAL A 429 -16.14 2.16 -9.47
N GLN A 430 -16.36 1.73 -8.25
CA GLN A 430 -16.35 2.64 -7.09
C GLN A 430 -14.91 3.07 -6.76
N LEU A 431 -14.76 4.33 -6.30
CA LEU A 431 -13.50 4.85 -5.81
C LEU A 431 -13.07 4.12 -4.51
N VAL A 432 -14.03 4.02 -3.57
CA VAL A 432 -13.92 3.30 -2.30
C VAL A 432 -15.20 2.49 -2.08
N GLY A 433 -15.24 1.66 -1.04
CA GLY A 433 -16.33 0.71 -0.79
C GLY A 433 -17.70 1.31 -0.44
N VAL A 434 -17.86 2.63 -0.49
CA VAL A 434 -19.12 3.34 -0.23
C VAL A 434 -19.33 4.50 -1.22
N LEU A 435 -20.58 4.90 -1.39
CA LEU A 435 -20.96 6.13 -2.10
C LEU A 435 -21.13 7.29 -1.10
N PRO A 436 -21.24 8.56 -1.56
CA PRO A 436 -21.60 9.70 -0.71
C PRO A 436 -22.76 9.39 0.22
N ALA A 437 -22.73 9.94 1.44
CA ALA A 437 -23.76 9.67 2.46
C ALA A 437 -25.08 10.35 2.12
N GLU A 438 -25.01 11.56 1.56
CA GLU A 438 -26.15 12.31 1.03
C GLU A 438 -25.81 12.84 -0.36
N GLY A 439 -26.83 13.13 -1.18
CA GLY A 439 -26.68 13.73 -2.49
C GLY A 439 -25.85 12.91 -3.48
N ARG A 440 -24.91 13.59 -4.16
CA ARG A 440 -24.09 13.03 -5.24
C ARG A 440 -22.60 13.09 -4.97
N PHE A 441 -22.12 13.94 -4.09
CA PHE A 441 -20.72 14.22 -3.87
C PHE A 441 -20.37 14.16 -2.38
N ALA A 442 -19.13 13.85 -2.08
CA ALA A 442 -18.52 13.95 -0.76
C ALA A 442 -17.07 14.45 -0.91
N TRP A 443 -16.47 14.93 0.17
CA TRP A 443 -15.06 15.25 0.22
C TRP A 443 -14.23 14.00 0.52
N TRP A 444 -13.32 13.62 -0.40
CA TRP A 444 -12.38 12.54 -0.23
C TRP A 444 -10.98 13.05 0.03
N SER A 445 -10.31 12.49 1.04
CA SER A 445 -8.98 12.91 1.47
C SER A 445 -7.85 12.56 0.50
N ASN A 446 -8.14 11.82 -0.58
CA ASN A 446 -7.10 11.12 -1.32
C ASN A 446 -6.38 10.09 -0.44
N ARG A 447 -5.29 9.50 -0.94
CA ARG A 447 -4.47 8.51 -0.26
C ARG A 447 -3.02 8.60 -0.74
N GLY A 448 -2.07 8.15 0.08
CA GLY A 448 -0.64 8.11 -0.27
C GLY A 448 0.20 7.87 0.98
N ASP A 449 1.42 7.39 0.79
CA ASP A 449 2.40 7.22 1.86
C ASP A 449 3.13 8.57 2.12
N GLU A 450 3.57 8.83 3.35
CA GLU A 450 4.23 10.09 3.79
C GLU A 450 3.52 11.34 3.26
N SER A 451 2.22 11.41 3.47
CA SER A 451 1.38 12.44 2.89
C SER A 451 0.46 13.13 3.90
N VAL A 452 0.08 14.36 3.55
CA VAL A 452 -0.84 15.18 4.33
C VAL A 452 -1.92 15.73 3.42
N SER A 453 -3.17 15.46 3.75
CA SER A 453 -4.32 16.11 3.15
C SER A 453 -5.01 17.01 4.14
N THR A 454 -5.41 18.21 3.71
CA THR A 454 -6.12 19.17 4.57
C THR A 454 -7.33 19.75 3.85
N LEU A 455 -8.41 19.96 4.61
CA LEU A 455 -9.61 20.67 4.19
C LEU A 455 -9.92 21.75 5.22
N THR A 456 -9.68 23.02 4.87
CA THR A 456 -9.68 24.13 5.82
C THR A 456 -10.78 25.11 5.49
N ARG A 457 -11.48 25.60 6.52
CA ARG A 457 -12.51 26.63 6.39
C ARG A 457 -12.45 27.62 7.54
N HIS A 458 -12.75 28.87 7.23
CA HIS A 458 -12.96 29.94 8.18
C HIS A 458 -14.37 29.87 8.78
N LEU A 459 -14.49 29.98 10.12
CA LEU A 459 -15.75 30.03 10.86
C LEU A 459 -15.79 31.27 11.77
N ASP A 460 -16.81 32.09 11.59
CA ASP A 460 -17.10 33.23 12.48
C ASP A 460 -18.02 32.79 13.64
N LEU A 461 -17.43 32.54 14.81
CA LEU A 461 -18.15 32.14 16.02
C LEU A 461 -18.39 33.32 17.01
N ARG A 462 -18.16 34.59 16.57
CA ARG A 462 -18.25 35.77 17.44
C ARG A 462 -19.63 36.08 17.95
N SER A 463 -20.67 35.71 17.17
CA SER A 463 -22.06 36.07 17.47
C SER A 463 -22.86 35.03 18.22
N VAL A 464 -22.26 33.85 18.50
CA VAL A 464 -22.96 32.72 19.12
C VAL A 464 -22.45 32.46 20.55
N SER A 465 -23.29 31.83 21.37
CA SER A 465 -22.95 31.47 22.77
C SER A 465 -22.59 30.00 22.92
N ARG A 466 -22.84 29.19 21.88
CA ARG A 466 -22.43 27.81 21.71
C ARG A 466 -22.22 27.52 20.24
N ALA A 467 -21.45 26.49 19.92
CA ALA A 467 -21.30 26.01 18.55
C ALA A 467 -21.00 24.50 18.56
N THR A 468 -21.62 23.78 17.62
CA THR A 468 -21.45 22.34 17.50
C THR A 468 -21.21 21.99 16.03
N LEU A 469 -20.07 21.37 15.74
CA LEU A 469 -19.79 20.77 14.45
C LEU A 469 -20.40 19.37 14.38
N THR A 470 -21.16 19.08 13.33
CA THR A 470 -21.64 17.73 13.00
C THR A 470 -21.29 17.40 11.55
N PHE A 471 -20.96 16.13 11.28
CA PHE A 471 -20.66 15.66 9.93
C PHE A 471 -20.83 14.15 9.83
N ARG A 472 -20.98 13.66 8.61
CA ARG A 472 -20.91 12.25 8.27
C ARG A 472 -19.45 11.91 7.98
N LEU A 473 -18.96 10.80 8.50
CA LEU A 473 -17.58 10.35 8.38
C LEU A 473 -17.53 8.88 7.96
N TRP A 474 -16.69 8.60 6.96
CA TRP A 474 -16.24 7.27 6.61
C TRP A 474 -14.72 7.29 6.50
N HIS A 475 -14.05 6.25 7.02
CA HIS A 475 -12.61 6.08 6.84
C HIS A 475 -12.19 4.61 6.91
N GLU A 476 -11.15 4.29 6.15
CA GLU A 476 -10.33 3.09 6.28
C GLU A 476 -8.87 3.56 6.25
N LEU A 477 -8.27 3.73 7.43
CA LEU A 477 -6.92 4.21 7.69
C LEU A 477 -6.09 3.09 8.32
N GLU A 478 -4.78 3.12 8.17
CA GLU A 478 -3.94 2.19 8.88
C GLU A 478 -4.00 2.46 10.39
N ARG A 479 -4.41 1.43 11.14
CA ARG A 479 -4.62 1.59 12.57
C ARG A 479 -3.34 1.92 13.31
N ASP A 480 -3.39 2.97 14.14
CA ASP A 480 -2.32 3.44 15.02
C ASP A 480 -1.11 4.07 14.30
N TYR A 481 -1.11 4.14 12.95
CA TYR A 481 -0.08 4.77 12.13
C TYR A 481 -0.62 5.94 11.32
N ASP A 482 -1.73 5.74 10.61
CA ASP A 482 -2.43 6.81 9.89
C ASP A 482 -3.52 7.41 10.77
N TYR A 483 -3.58 8.74 10.78
CA TYR A 483 -4.57 9.46 11.58
C TYR A 483 -5.27 10.55 10.78
N ALA A 484 -6.58 10.71 11.04
CA ALA A 484 -7.32 11.89 10.68
C ALA A 484 -7.64 12.72 11.93
N PHE A 485 -7.68 14.04 11.79
CA PHE A 485 -7.96 14.96 12.88
C PHE A 485 -8.96 16.02 12.48
N VAL A 486 -9.76 16.48 13.44
CA VAL A 486 -10.47 17.75 13.37
C VAL A 486 -9.80 18.73 14.33
N THR A 487 -9.42 19.88 13.80
CA THR A 487 -8.65 20.87 14.57
C THR A 487 -9.22 22.27 14.41
N VAL A 488 -8.94 23.12 15.39
CA VAL A 488 -9.21 24.54 15.34
C VAL A 488 -7.92 25.34 15.58
N SER A 489 -7.76 26.41 14.83
CA SER A 489 -6.74 27.44 15.06
C SER A 489 -7.40 28.78 15.27
N ASN A 490 -6.95 29.54 16.27
CA ASN A 490 -7.36 30.93 16.53
C ASN A 490 -6.19 31.95 16.37
N ASP A 491 -5.09 31.50 15.77
CA ASP A 491 -3.89 32.31 15.52
C ASP A 491 -3.49 32.32 14.03
N GLY A 492 -4.47 32.14 13.14
CA GLY A 492 -4.27 32.18 11.70
C GLY A 492 -3.59 30.94 11.10
N GLY A 493 -3.66 29.79 11.78
CA GLY A 493 -3.13 28.50 11.28
C GLY A 493 -1.70 28.22 11.71
N THR A 494 -1.14 28.98 12.66
CA THR A 494 0.20 28.73 13.21
C THR A 494 0.19 27.51 14.12
N HIS A 495 -0.80 27.43 15.02
CA HIS A 495 -0.98 26.27 15.90
C HIS A 495 -2.40 25.70 15.75
N TRP A 496 -2.50 24.40 15.93
CA TRP A 496 -3.72 23.64 15.75
C TRP A 496 -4.03 22.79 16.98
N GLN A 497 -5.23 22.96 17.53
CA GLN A 497 -5.71 22.16 18.64
C GLN A 497 -6.63 21.05 18.13
N THR A 498 -6.32 19.79 18.42
CA THR A 498 -7.21 18.65 18.15
C THR A 498 -8.44 18.70 19.04
N LEU A 499 -9.57 18.26 18.51
CA LEU A 499 -10.84 18.28 19.22
C LEU A 499 -11.40 16.86 19.40
N PRO A 500 -11.89 16.53 20.62
CA PRO A 500 -12.51 15.22 20.85
C PRO A 500 -13.85 15.11 20.10
N GLY A 501 -14.01 14.05 19.34
CA GLY A 501 -15.24 13.59 18.71
C GLY A 501 -15.81 12.36 19.42
N ILE A 502 -16.89 11.79 18.87
CA ILE A 502 -17.52 10.59 19.42
C ILE A 502 -16.61 9.38 19.30
N THR A 503 -15.90 9.24 18.19
CA THR A 503 -15.07 8.06 17.88
C THR A 503 -13.58 8.32 17.86
N THR A 504 -13.12 9.54 18.20
CA THR A 504 -11.70 9.86 18.30
C THR A 504 -11.01 9.12 19.44
N ARG A 505 -9.72 8.88 19.28
CA ARG A 505 -8.84 8.23 20.28
C ARG A 505 -7.74 9.21 20.69
N ALA A 506 -7.32 9.10 21.96
CA ALA A 506 -6.22 9.90 22.50
C ALA A 506 -4.96 9.05 22.78
N ASP A 507 -5.05 7.73 22.69
CA ASP A 507 -3.91 6.83 22.82
C ASP A 507 -2.98 6.97 21.61
N ASP A 508 -1.69 6.79 21.84
CA ASP A 508 -0.64 6.99 20.85
C ASP A 508 0.42 5.89 20.96
N PRO A 509 0.10 4.67 20.50
CA PRO A 509 0.98 3.52 20.67
C PRO A 509 2.25 3.59 19.80
N GLN A 510 2.22 4.33 18.68
CA GLN A 510 3.34 4.42 17.72
C GLN A 510 4.00 5.82 17.65
N GLY A 511 3.48 6.80 18.38
CA GLY A 511 4.04 8.17 18.35
C GLY A 511 3.55 9.01 17.17
N HIS A 512 2.41 8.63 16.55
CA HIS A 512 1.85 9.33 15.37
C HIS A 512 0.56 10.10 15.69
N ASN A 513 -0.07 9.88 16.85
CA ASN A 513 -1.29 10.57 17.23
C ASN A 513 -0.98 11.95 17.84
N MET A 514 -1.36 13.02 17.16
CA MET A 514 -1.16 14.40 17.60
C MET A 514 -2.21 14.86 18.64
N GLY A 515 -3.07 13.96 19.16
CA GLY A 515 -4.08 14.27 20.16
C GLY A 515 -5.34 13.41 20.02
N TYR A 516 -6.48 14.02 19.69
CA TYR A 516 -7.73 13.29 19.44
C TYR A 516 -7.84 12.94 17.96
N GLY A 517 -7.41 11.73 17.58
CA GLY A 517 -7.37 11.27 16.18
C GLY A 517 -8.38 10.17 15.87
N PHE A 518 -8.80 10.11 14.62
CA PHE A 518 -9.49 8.96 14.03
C PHE A 518 -8.45 8.06 13.36
N THR A 519 -8.54 6.76 13.57
CA THR A 519 -7.64 5.76 12.97
C THR A 519 -8.38 4.42 12.82
N GLY A 520 -7.84 3.49 12.04
CA GLY A 520 -8.49 2.20 11.78
C GLY A 520 -9.69 2.33 10.84
N VAL A 521 -10.73 1.54 11.06
CA VAL A 521 -11.90 1.41 10.19
C VAL A 521 -13.13 2.04 10.84
N SER A 522 -13.81 2.97 10.15
CA SER A 522 -15.02 3.62 10.69
C SER A 522 -16.12 2.62 11.00
N GLY A 523 -16.62 2.69 12.24
CA GLY A 523 -17.60 1.74 12.79
C GLY A 523 -17.03 0.41 13.28
N ALA A 524 -15.69 0.20 13.15
CA ALA A 524 -14.95 -0.95 13.67
C ALA A 524 -13.49 -0.55 13.98
N PRO A 525 -13.24 0.42 14.88
CA PRO A 525 -11.94 1.06 15.04
C PRO A 525 -10.83 0.13 15.57
N ASP A 526 -11.19 -1.02 16.13
CA ASP A 526 -10.24 -2.01 16.63
C ASP A 526 -9.85 -3.07 15.58
N VAL A 527 -10.36 -2.96 14.36
CA VAL A 527 -10.08 -3.89 13.28
C VAL A 527 -9.02 -3.29 12.35
N ALA A 528 -8.03 -4.10 11.97
CA ALA A 528 -7.01 -3.71 11.00
C ALA A 528 -7.60 -3.56 9.58
N LEU A 529 -6.91 -2.79 8.73
CA LEU A 529 -7.24 -2.66 7.31
C LEU A 529 -7.45 -4.03 6.64
N GLY A 530 -8.49 -4.11 5.79
CA GLY A 530 -8.85 -5.34 5.09
C GLY A 530 -9.60 -6.37 5.93
N GLY A 531 -9.75 -6.19 7.25
CA GLY A 531 -10.52 -7.10 8.11
C GLY A 531 -12.03 -6.97 7.95
N VAL A 532 -12.51 -5.73 7.86
CA VAL A 532 -13.93 -5.38 7.59
C VAL A 532 -13.98 -4.12 6.73
N ARG A 533 -15.12 -3.86 6.10
CA ARG A 533 -15.38 -2.60 5.39
C ARG A 533 -15.84 -1.52 6.36
N GLY A 534 -15.35 -0.31 6.15
CA GLY A 534 -15.82 0.89 6.82
C GLY A 534 -17.29 1.19 6.50
N ARG A 535 -17.97 1.85 7.43
CA ARG A 535 -19.33 2.34 7.24
C ARG A 535 -19.43 3.81 7.63
N TRP A 536 -20.35 4.52 7.02
CA TRP A 536 -20.67 5.89 7.43
C TRP A 536 -21.10 5.94 8.91
N ILE A 537 -20.52 6.88 9.65
CA ILE A 537 -20.85 7.18 11.05
C ILE A 537 -21.18 8.66 11.18
N ASP A 538 -21.97 9.01 12.21
CA ASP A 538 -22.24 10.40 12.57
C ASP A 538 -21.21 10.85 13.60
N GLU A 539 -20.56 11.99 13.34
CA GLU A 539 -19.65 12.63 14.25
C GLU A 539 -20.17 13.96 14.76
N ARG A 540 -19.75 14.27 15.98
CA ARG A 540 -20.09 15.52 16.66
C ARG A 540 -18.93 16.01 17.51
N ILE A 541 -18.60 17.32 17.32
CA ILE A 541 -17.51 17.98 18.02
C ILE A 541 -18.01 19.29 18.64
N ASP A 542 -17.66 19.55 19.90
CA ASP A 542 -17.98 20.78 20.60
C ASP A 542 -17.02 21.91 20.22
N LEU A 543 -17.52 22.93 19.54
CA LEU A 543 -16.78 24.16 19.22
C LEU A 543 -17.05 25.28 20.23
N THR A 544 -17.84 25.04 21.29
CA THR A 544 -18.19 26.05 22.30
C THR A 544 -16.97 26.71 22.99
N PRO A 545 -15.84 26.03 23.19
CA PRO A 545 -14.63 26.68 23.73
C PRO A 545 -14.08 27.83 22.87
N PHE A 546 -14.50 27.95 21.60
CA PHE A 546 -14.03 28.95 20.63
C PHE A 546 -15.07 30.03 20.31
N VAL A 547 -16.23 30.04 20.98
CA VAL A 547 -17.24 31.10 20.77
C VAL A 547 -16.69 32.48 21.14
N GLY A 548 -17.17 33.51 20.45
CA GLY A 548 -16.62 34.87 20.60
C GLY A 548 -15.36 35.11 19.76
N GLN A 549 -14.88 34.12 19.03
CA GLN A 549 -13.66 34.18 18.23
C GLN A 549 -13.97 33.93 16.73
N ASP A 550 -13.01 34.31 15.94
CA ASP A 550 -12.90 34.02 14.52
C ASP A 550 -11.82 32.96 14.35
N VAL A 551 -12.16 31.81 13.76
CA VAL A 551 -11.29 30.63 13.79
C VAL A 551 -11.18 29.94 12.44
N LEU A 552 -10.09 29.18 12.26
CA LEU A 552 -9.96 28.22 11.18
C LEU A 552 -10.33 26.83 11.71
N LEU A 553 -11.26 26.17 11.06
CA LEU A 553 -11.55 24.74 11.22
C LEU A 553 -10.79 23.97 10.14
N ARG A 554 -10.14 22.87 10.51
CA ARG A 554 -9.42 22.02 9.53
C ARG A 554 -9.61 20.54 9.83
N PHE A 555 -9.92 19.80 8.78
CA PHE A 555 -9.78 18.36 8.73
C PHE A 555 -8.40 18.02 8.17
N TRP A 556 -7.73 17.05 8.79
CA TRP A 556 -6.45 16.52 8.36
C TRP A 556 -6.56 15.02 8.10
N VAL A 557 -5.79 14.52 7.14
CA VAL A 557 -5.39 13.13 7.07
C VAL A 557 -3.88 13.11 6.95
N ILE A 558 -3.21 12.42 7.85
CA ILE A 558 -1.75 12.29 7.92
C ILE A 558 -1.43 10.81 7.87
N SER A 559 -0.71 10.39 6.83
CA SER A 559 -0.26 9.01 6.65
C SER A 559 1.23 8.87 6.90
N ASP A 560 1.64 7.69 7.35
CA ASP A 560 3.05 7.37 7.55
C ASP A 560 3.73 6.78 6.29
N ALA A 561 4.84 6.05 6.46
CA ALA A 561 5.72 5.62 5.38
C ALA A 561 5.21 4.40 4.60
N ALA A 562 4.15 3.72 5.05
CA ALA A 562 3.71 2.48 4.43
C ALA A 562 2.22 2.17 4.67
N ILE A 563 1.62 1.35 3.80
CA ILE A 563 0.28 0.76 3.97
C ILE A 563 -0.83 1.80 4.07
N ASN A 564 -0.89 2.74 3.15
CA ASN A 564 -2.01 3.66 3.11
C ASN A 564 -3.35 2.94 2.79
N GLY A 565 -4.37 3.26 3.58
CA GLY A 565 -5.75 2.80 3.37
C GLY A 565 -6.44 3.54 2.21
N PRO A 566 -7.73 3.25 1.93
CA PRO A 566 -8.54 4.00 0.97
C PRO A 566 -8.76 5.47 1.36
N GLY A 567 -8.41 5.88 2.59
CA GLY A 567 -8.50 7.24 3.07
C GLY A 567 -9.80 7.55 3.82
N MET A 568 -10.24 8.81 3.73
CA MET A 568 -11.39 9.34 4.46
C MET A 568 -12.37 10.03 3.51
N LEU A 569 -13.66 9.83 3.73
CA LEU A 569 -14.74 10.62 3.15
C LEU A 569 -15.46 11.42 4.24
N ILE A 570 -15.75 12.68 3.93
CA ILE A 570 -16.54 13.58 4.79
C ILE A 570 -17.72 14.10 3.98
N ASP A 571 -18.89 14.16 4.62
CA ASP A 571 -20.12 14.62 4.01
C ASP A 571 -21.00 15.32 5.06
N ASP A 572 -22.02 16.08 4.62
CA ASP A 572 -23.01 16.72 5.46
C ASP A 572 -22.41 17.50 6.65
N ILE A 573 -21.45 18.39 6.39
CA ILE A 573 -20.74 19.19 7.39
C ILE A 573 -21.63 20.36 7.81
N ARG A 574 -21.95 20.48 9.12
CA ARG A 574 -22.85 21.52 9.64
C ARG A 574 -22.35 22.18 10.93
N VAL A 575 -22.57 23.47 11.04
CA VAL A 575 -22.52 24.24 12.30
C VAL A 575 -23.81 25.06 12.38
N PRO A 576 -24.92 24.48 12.88
CA PRO A 576 -26.26 25.08 12.80
C PRO A 576 -26.34 26.46 13.47
N GLU A 577 -25.59 26.69 14.53
CA GLU A 577 -25.63 27.93 15.31
C GLU A 577 -25.19 29.16 14.50
N ILE A 578 -24.38 28.98 13.46
CA ILE A 578 -23.97 30.04 12.51
C ILE A 578 -24.63 29.90 11.15
N GLY A 579 -25.58 28.94 11.00
CA GLY A 579 -26.26 28.68 9.75
C GLY A 579 -25.38 28.05 8.67
N PHE A 580 -24.24 27.44 9.06
CA PHE A 580 -23.35 26.78 8.12
C PHE A 580 -23.81 25.34 7.85
N ALA A 581 -23.90 24.98 6.55
CA ALA A 581 -24.12 23.63 6.07
C ALA A 581 -23.44 23.45 4.71
N ASP A 582 -22.72 22.35 4.53
CA ASP A 582 -22.08 21.94 3.29
C ASP A 582 -22.22 20.41 3.10
N GLY A 583 -22.87 20.01 2.02
CA GLY A 583 -23.01 18.62 1.58
C GLY A 583 -22.19 18.33 0.33
N ALA A 584 -21.16 19.12 0.02
CA ALA A 584 -20.30 18.99 -1.15
C ALA A 584 -21.03 19.05 -2.53
N GLU A 585 -22.29 19.56 -2.60
CA GLU A 585 -23.13 19.38 -3.79
C GLU A 585 -22.93 20.45 -4.88
N THR A 586 -22.57 21.67 -4.51
CA THR A 586 -22.66 22.81 -5.45
C THR A 586 -21.29 23.28 -5.96
N ASP A 587 -20.33 23.48 -5.09
CA ASP A 587 -19.01 24.04 -5.41
C ASP A 587 -17.96 23.58 -4.38
N ASP A 588 -16.88 24.33 -4.23
CA ASP A 588 -15.84 24.08 -3.21
C ASP A 588 -16.29 24.43 -1.79
N GLY A 589 -17.52 24.90 -1.61
CA GLY A 589 -18.09 25.27 -0.31
C GLY A 589 -17.29 26.36 0.43
N GLY A 590 -16.35 27.05 -0.22
CA GLY A 590 -15.40 27.99 0.39
C GLY A 590 -14.36 27.28 1.26
N TRP A 591 -14.05 26.04 0.98
CA TRP A 591 -12.96 25.30 1.58
C TRP A 591 -11.65 25.53 0.82
N ASP A 592 -10.56 25.62 1.55
CA ASP A 592 -9.20 25.50 1.04
C ASP A 592 -8.78 24.03 1.17
N ALA A 593 -8.66 23.35 0.03
CA ALA A 593 -8.43 21.91 -0.06
C ALA A 593 -7.02 21.62 -0.60
N ILE A 594 -6.21 20.88 0.16
CA ILE A 594 -4.95 20.32 -0.28
C ILE A 594 -5.05 18.80 -0.14
N GLY A 595 -4.91 18.07 -1.26
CA GLY A 595 -5.13 16.63 -1.29
C GLY A 595 -6.60 16.21 -1.23
N PHE A 596 -7.44 16.93 -0.51
CA PHE A 596 -8.89 16.68 -0.56
C PHE A 596 -9.48 17.04 -1.91
N VAL A 597 -10.42 16.22 -2.36
CA VAL A 597 -11.14 16.41 -3.61
C VAL A 597 -12.61 16.07 -3.44
N ARG A 598 -13.46 16.84 -4.08
CA ARG A 598 -14.89 16.54 -4.17
C ARG A 598 -15.11 15.46 -5.22
N THR A 599 -15.77 14.38 -4.87
CA THR A 599 -15.95 13.18 -5.71
C THR A 599 -17.36 12.62 -5.64
N SER A 600 -17.83 12.04 -6.74
CA SER A 600 -19.06 11.23 -6.78
C SER A 600 -18.83 9.80 -6.24
N GLY A 601 -17.59 9.41 -6.04
CA GLY A 601 -17.22 8.04 -5.69
C GLY A 601 -17.37 7.02 -6.81
N ILE A 602 -17.62 7.46 -8.06
CA ILE A 602 -17.77 6.59 -9.24
C ILE A 602 -16.71 6.95 -10.28
N LEU A 603 -15.84 6.01 -10.59
CA LEU A 603 -14.78 6.15 -11.58
C LEU A 603 -15.12 5.42 -12.87
N PRO A 604 -14.64 5.90 -14.04
CA PRO A 604 -14.68 5.12 -15.27
C PRO A 604 -13.78 3.88 -15.12
N GLN A 605 -14.32 2.69 -15.41
CA GLN A 605 -13.54 1.47 -15.44
C GLN A 605 -12.67 1.44 -16.70
N ARG A 606 -11.38 1.16 -16.52
CA ARG A 606 -10.40 0.93 -17.60
C ARG A 606 -10.02 -0.55 -17.62
N TRP A 607 -9.77 -1.07 -18.82
CA TRP A 607 -9.49 -2.48 -19.02
C TRP A 607 -8.20 -2.71 -19.78
N VAL A 608 -7.46 -3.73 -19.40
CA VAL A 608 -6.40 -4.35 -20.18
C VAL A 608 -6.86 -5.75 -20.56
N VAL A 609 -6.99 -6.00 -21.85
CA VAL A 609 -7.33 -7.33 -22.39
C VAL A 609 -6.31 -7.72 -23.44
N ARG A 610 -5.79 -8.96 -23.38
CA ARG A 610 -4.86 -9.52 -24.37
C ARG A 610 -5.28 -10.95 -24.70
N LEU A 611 -5.11 -11.37 -25.95
CA LEU A 611 -5.25 -12.76 -26.33
C LEU A 611 -3.87 -13.28 -26.76
N LEU A 612 -3.34 -14.22 -25.99
CA LEU A 612 -2.12 -14.94 -26.33
C LEU A 612 -2.50 -16.12 -27.19
N LEU A 613 -2.14 -16.08 -28.47
CA LEU A 613 -2.55 -17.07 -29.47
C LEU A 613 -1.35 -17.95 -29.84
N PHE A 614 -1.52 -19.23 -29.65
CA PHE A 614 -0.52 -20.27 -29.98
C PHE A 614 -0.95 -21.01 -31.22
N ASP A 615 -0.14 -20.94 -32.26
CA ASP A 615 -0.27 -21.72 -33.48
C ASP A 615 0.84 -22.79 -33.55
N SER A 616 0.84 -23.66 -34.58
CA SER A 616 1.88 -24.67 -34.76
C SER A 616 3.29 -24.09 -34.83
N ASP A 617 3.43 -22.91 -35.42
CA ASP A 617 4.71 -22.35 -35.81
C ASP A 617 5.00 -20.99 -35.15
N GLU A 618 4.01 -20.36 -34.47
CA GLU A 618 4.14 -19.00 -33.96
C GLU A 618 3.28 -18.77 -32.70
N THR A 619 3.83 -17.96 -31.77
CA THR A 619 3.06 -17.37 -30.66
C THR A 619 2.85 -15.89 -30.95
N ARG A 620 1.60 -15.42 -30.89
CA ARG A 620 1.23 -14.03 -31.14
C ARG A 620 0.46 -13.43 -29.97
N VAL A 621 0.72 -12.16 -29.70
CA VAL A 621 -0.02 -11.36 -28.74
C VAL A 621 -1.00 -10.46 -29.49
N ILE A 622 -2.29 -10.69 -29.31
CA ILE A 622 -3.36 -9.90 -29.94
C ILE A 622 -3.81 -8.83 -28.93
N ILE A 623 -3.77 -7.59 -29.37
CA ILE A 623 -4.28 -6.42 -28.65
C ILE A 623 -5.64 -6.07 -29.26
N PRO A 624 -6.77 -6.43 -28.64
CA PRO A 624 -8.07 -6.15 -29.20
C PRO A 624 -8.44 -4.67 -28.97
N GLU A 625 -9.21 -4.10 -29.90
CA GLU A 625 -9.91 -2.84 -29.65
C GLU A 625 -11.08 -3.10 -28.70
N ILE A 626 -11.14 -2.31 -27.62
CA ILE A 626 -12.24 -2.33 -26.65
C ILE A 626 -13.19 -1.19 -27.04
N ASP A 627 -14.46 -1.49 -27.24
CA ASP A 627 -15.45 -0.45 -27.57
C ASP A 627 -15.71 0.47 -26.36
N ASN A 628 -16.47 1.56 -26.61
CA ASN A 628 -16.80 2.53 -25.56
C ASN A 628 -17.70 1.96 -24.43
N GLN A 629 -18.14 0.72 -24.58
CA GLN A 629 -18.96 -0.02 -23.62
C GLN A 629 -18.19 -1.17 -22.96
N GLY A 630 -16.84 -1.17 -23.06
CA GLY A 630 -15.99 -2.20 -22.44
C GLY A 630 -16.08 -3.58 -23.08
N ARG A 631 -16.57 -3.72 -24.33
CA ARG A 631 -16.81 -5.02 -25.00
C ARG A 631 -15.85 -5.30 -26.14
N ILE A 632 -15.53 -6.57 -26.32
CA ILE A 632 -14.75 -7.10 -27.45
C ILE A 632 -15.25 -8.47 -27.87
N SER A 633 -15.03 -8.81 -29.13
CA SER A 633 -15.24 -10.18 -29.64
C SER A 633 -13.97 -10.69 -30.30
N LEU A 634 -13.53 -11.89 -29.90
CA LEU A 634 -12.31 -12.55 -30.36
C LEU A 634 -12.63 -13.94 -30.93
N ARG A 635 -11.70 -14.47 -31.73
CA ARG A 635 -11.83 -15.82 -32.30
C ARG A 635 -10.52 -16.57 -32.19
N VAL A 636 -10.61 -17.85 -31.83
CA VAL A 636 -9.54 -18.84 -31.89
C VAL A 636 -9.89 -19.83 -33.00
N ALA A 637 -9.06 -19.92 -34.02
CA ALA A 637 -9.33 -20.79 -35.15
C ALA A 637 -9.11 -22.28 -34.79
N ALA A 638 -9.63 -23.19 -35.63
CA ALA A 638 -9.41 -24.61 -35.46
C ALA A 638 -7.90 -24.93 -35.48
N GLY A 639 -7.44 -25.73 -34.53
CA GLY A 639 -6.03 -26.07 -34.36
C GLY A 639 -5.17 -25.05 -33.59
N GLN A 640 -5.70 -23.88 -33.32
CA GLN A 640 -5.07 -22.90 -32.46
C GLN A 640 -5.47 -23.11 -31.01
N ARG A 641 -4.60 -22.64 -30.11
CA ARG A 641 -4.84 -22.55 -28.66
C ARG A 641 -4.64 -21.13 -28.20
N ALA A 642 -5.34 -20.71 -27.16
CA ALA A 642 -5.20 -19.35 -26.62
C ALA A 642 -5.20 -19.30 -25.10
N ILE A 643 -4.68 -18.18 -24.55
CA ILE A 643 -4.90 -17.71 -23.19
C ILE A 643 -5.48 -16.30 -23.30
N LEU A 644 -6.63 -16.08 -22.67
CA LEU A 644 -7.21 -14.74 -22.51
C LEU A 644 -6.70 -14.14 -21.21
N LEU A 645 -6.13 -12.95 -21.29
CA LEU A 645 -5.66 -12.13 -20.17
C LEU A 645 -6.64 -10.99 -19.96
N VAL A 646 -7.13 -10.81 -18.73
CA VAL A 646 -8.02 -9.72 -18.33
C VAL A 646 -7.51 -9.06 -17.06
N SER A 647 -7.49 -7.73 -17.04
CA SER A 647 -7.16 -6.92 -15.87
C SER A 647 -7.99 -5.65 -15.82
N GLY A 648 -8.42 -5.22 -14.64
CA GLY A 648 -8.80 -3.83 -14.40
C GLY A 648 -7.57 -2.93 -14.46
N ALA A 649 -7.72 -1.68 -14.92
CA ALA A 649 -6.62 -0.73 -15.04
C ALA A 649 -7.01 0.70 -14.61
N THR A 650 -7.96 0.81 -13.67
CA THR A 650 -8.39 2.09 -13.09
C THR A 650 -7.52 2.43 -11.89
N HIS A 651 -6.92 3.63 -11.91
CA HIS A 651 -6.12 4.16 -10.80
C HIS A 651 -6.99 4.63 -9.62
N PHE A 652 -6.38 4.85 -8.48
CA PHE A 652 -6.92 5.39 -7.23
C PHE A 652 -7.87 4.48 -6.46
N THR A 653 -8.31 3.36 -7.02
CA THR A 653 -9.22 2.43 -6.35
C THR A 653 -8.60 1.06 -6.09
N THR A 654 -9.06 0.42 -5.03
CA THR A 654 -8.78 -0.99 -4.73
C THR A 654 -10.03 -1.88 -4.96
N GLU A 655 -11.12 -1.29 -5.43
CA GLU A 655 -12.34 -2.03 -5.74
C GLU A 655 -12.15 -2.88 -7.00
N PRO A 656 -12.55 -4.15 -6.98
CA PRO A 656 -12.39 -5.04 -8.11
C PRO A 656 -13.31 -4.66 -9.27
N ALA A 657 -12.81 -4.87 -10.48
CA ALA A 657 -13.55 -4.67 -11.72
C ALA A 657 -14.37 -5.90 -12.07
N SER A 658 -15.67 -5.74 -12.33
CA SER A 658 -16.58 -6.83 -12.71
C SER A 658 -16.63 -7.00 -14.21
N TYR A 659 -16.61 -8.24 -14.70
CA TYR A 659 -16.72 -8.56 -16.13
C TYR A 659 -17.44 -9.88 -16.39
N ARG A 660 -17.79 -10.11 -17.68
CA ARG A 660 -18.32 -11.36 -18.19
C ARG A 660 -17.52 -11.83 -19.40
N VAL A 661 -17.30 -13.13 -19.48
CA VAL A 661 -16.74 -13.77 -20.66
C VAL A 661 -17.72 -14.84 -21.13
N ASN A 662 -18.09 -14.82 -22.40
CA ASN A 662 -18.94 -15.83 -23.02
C ASN A 662 -18.13 -16.62 -24.06
N LEU A 663 -18.05 -17.93 -23.87
CA LEU A 663 -17.36 -18.84 -24.75
C LEU A 663 -18.36 -19.71 -25.52
N TYR A 664 -18.31 -19.66 -26.86
CA TYR A 664 -19.20 -20.49 -27.70
C TYR A 664 -18.50 -20.93 -28.97
N GLN A 665 -19.03 -22.00 -29.58
CA GLN A 665 -18.57 -22.40 -30.90
C GLN A 665 -19.12 -21.42 -31.96
N PRO A 666 -18.25 -20.92 -32.87
CA PRO A 666 -18.65 -19.91 -33.86
C PRO A 666 -19.57 -20.47 -34.94
#